data_86cb8a686f4847b459f6726b86670dc0
#
_entry.id   86cb8a686f4847b459f6726b86670dc0
#
_cell.length_a   1.000
_cell.length_b   1.000
_cell.length_c   1.000
_cell.angle_alpha   90.00
_cell.angle_beta   90.00
_cell.angle_gamma   90.00
#
_symmetry.space_group_name_H-M   'P 1'
#
loop_
_entity.id
_entity.type
_entity.pdbx_description
1 polymer ?
#
loop_
_entity_poly.entity_id
_entity_poly.type
_entity_poly.pdbx_seq_one_letter_code
_entity_poly.pdbx_strand_id
1 'polypeptide(L)'
;MSLFFRFLLRFLLRVLYGYKVFGGECQKTEGPVILTVNHSSWLDGIFLYASLGTDWKFVTSSPTAKLSWLHKKFVYNKWTVPIEPASAFELKRLAEILSKGGKLVIYAEKTISTNGELMKTQAGIHFLIQKTNAKLILGYLRGARYIKGAVCHPGNSRWFPRVTLHLKICKELTGNLHSPSQNKESHIMTENRRAIWLRDRMLAHHLEVNLEYGPQTLPHVARYMCGLAKKVCIWEDFKYTRITYRKLILGASLIGGVLKKMLKPSEDGRVGFLLPGVAAAPVTLLALWSIGKVPTILNFSAGIKTICDCTRLSKIKQVVTSRSFIEQIHFDVKALAEIGVEMVYLEDVRPQISLFAKIKNLIFCKCPIPKGITAQSTAVILFTSGSEGMPKGVELTHRNLIANCEQAVPFANVADSYKIFNALPIFHGFGLMLGVIIPIVRGIRCFIYPSPLHYKIVPGLVYDTKSTVIASTNTFLNGYAHYAQPSDFSSIKLSIVGGEKLQPSTIKNYADRFMTLVEEGYGVTECSPIISVNTTYDYKPGSVGRPFPGMQVQLKEVPGITNGGRLLVKGPNVMKGYLNKEANDAFKALNGWYDTGDIATVDEDGFITILGRVKRFAKISGEMISLTAVEDTLKEALIELGSELELAVSSVNCEDRGEALVVVTNNKQVTDEKVRTIIRESGLSNLCTPRNVMLMDALPRLGSGKIDYMTLKKILEGSSAQN
;
A
#
# COMPACT_ATOMS: atom_id res chain seq x y z
N MET A 1 11.23 42.84 15.55
CA MET A 1 11.03 42.77 14.09
C MET A 1 9.57 43.12 13.81
N SER A 2 9.30 44.14 12.98
CA SER A 2 7.99 44.74 12.83
C SER A 2 6.99 43.85 12.09
N LEU A 3 5.69 44.09 12.27
CA LEU A 3 4.62 43.48 11.46
C LEU A 3 4.87 43.66 9.95
N PHE A 4 5.49 44.77 9.58
CA PHE A 4 5.95 45.08 8.23
C PHE A 4 6.93 44.03 7.68
N PHE A 5 7.91 43.59 8.50
CA PHE A 5 8.85 42.57 8.04
C PHE A 5 8.19 41.21 7.79
N ARG A 6 7.22 40.80 8.62
CA ARG A 6 6.43 39.60 8.39
C ARG A 6 5.58 39.69 7.13
N PHE A 7 5.00 40.87 6.86
CA PHE A 7 4.26 41.13 5.65
C PHE A 7 5.14 41.01 4.41
N LEU A 8 6.32 41.66 4.43
CA LEU A 8 7.30 41.58 3.35
C LEU A 8 7.76 40.13 3.13
N LEU A 9 8.07 39.41 4.19
CA LEU A 9 8.49 38.00 4.12
C LEU A 9 7.37 37.14 3.51
N ARG A 10 6.12 37.32 3.94
CA ARG A 10 4.98 36.59 3.36
C ARG A 10 4.80 36.91 1.86
N PHE A 11 4.98 38.16 1.48
CA PHE A 11 4.94 38.56 0.08
C PHE A 11 6.04 37.90 -0.74
N LEU A 12 7.28 37.89 -0.28
CA LEU A 12 8.41 37.19 -0.92
C LEU A 12 8.18 35.69 -1.05
N LEU A 13 7.69 35.05 0.02
CA LEU A 13 7.36 33.62 -0.02
C LEU A 13 6.23 33.31 -1.01
N ARG A 14 5.25 34.23 -1.12
CA ARG A 14 4.16 34.10 -2.10
C ARG A 14 4.67 34.19 -3.54
N VAL A 15 5.58 35.11 -3.80
CA VAL A 15 6.17 35.30 -5.13
C VAL A 15 7.10 34.14 -5.50
N LEU A 16 8.01 33.75 -4.61
CA LEU A 16 9.05 32.74 -4.89
C LEU A 16 8.47 31.31 -4.85
N TYR A 17 7.68 30.97 -3.85
CA TYR A 17 7.20 29.60 -3.60
C TYR A 17 5.71 29.41 -3.92
N GLY A 18 5.01 30.45 -4.42
CA GLY A 18 3.56 30.37 -4.53
C GLY A 18 2.86 30.07 -3.22
N TYR A 19 3.46 30.53 -2.11
CA TYR A 19 3.07 30.15 -0.75
C TYR A 19 1.65 30.60 -0.42
N LYS A 20 0.86 29.66 0.12
CA LYS A 20 -0.52 29.87 0.58
C LYS A 20 -0.76 29.16 1.90
N VAL A 21 -1.66 29.71 2.72
CA VAL A 21 -2.10 29.12 3.97
C VAL A 21 -3.59 28.77 3.84
N PHE A 22 -3.94 27.55 4.21
CA PHE A 22 -5.29 27.02 4.27
C PHE A 22 -5.62 26.68 5.74
N GLY A 23 -6.87 26.86 6.18
CA GLY A 23 -7.25 26.68 7.59
C GLY A 23 -6.65 27.75 8.51
N GLY A 24 -6.37 28.94 7.98
CA GLY A 24 -5.74 30.03 8.74
C GLY A 24 -6.54 30.51 9.96
N GLU A 25 -7.85 30.27 10.00
CA GLU A 25 -8.73 30.51 11.13
C GLU A 25 -8.34 29.72 12.40
N CYS A 26 -7.70 28.55 12.23
CA CYS A 26 -7.20 27.76 13.35
C CYS A 26 -6.19 28.54 14.23
N GLN A 27 -5.49 29.51 13.66
CA GLN A 27 -4.52 30.36 14.41
C GLN A 27 -5.18 31.26 15.48
N LYS A 28 -6.48 31.56 15.31
CA LYS A 28 -7.27 32.39 16.24
C LYS A 28 -7.76 31.61 17.46
N THR A 29 -7.49 30.29 17.51
CA THR A 29 -7.86 29.45 18.64
C THR A 29 -7.29 30.02 19.93
N GLU A 30 -8.16 30.25 20.93
CA GLU A 30 -7.80 30.79 22.24
C GLU A 30 -7.44 29.66 23.22
N GLY A 31 -6.70 30.03 24.26
CA GLY A 31 -6.23 29.14 25.33
C GLY A 31 -4.91 28.45 25.00
N PRO A 32 -4.54 27.44 25.77
CA PRO A 32 -3.35 26.68 25.51
C PRO A 32 -3.47 25.94 24.19
N VAL A 33 -2.52 26.14 23.26
CA VAL A 33 -2.55 25.56 21.92
C VAL A 33 -1.18 25.00 21.54
N ILE A 34 -1.16 23.83 20.98
CA ILE A 34 0.01 23.23 20.35
C ILE A 34 -0.25 23.11 18.85
N LEU A 35 0.59 23.71 18.02
CA LEU A 35 0.68 23.44 16.59
C LEU A 35 1.81 22.45 16.34
N THR A 36 1.49 21.29 15.80
CA THR A 36 2.51 20.33 15.35
C THR A 36 2.53 20.25 13.83
N VAL A 37 3.74 20.22 13.25
CA VAL A 37 3.96 20.27 11.80
C VAL A 37 5.05 19.25 11.43
N ASN A 38 5.02 18.73 10.21
CA ASN A 38 6.14 17.95 9.65
C ASN A 38 7.39 18.83 9.50
N HIS A 39 8.56 18.21 9.58
CA HIS A 39 9.85 18.90 9.47
C HIS A 39 10.65 18.36 8.29
N SER A 40 10.62 19.05 7.16
CA SER A 40 11.20 18.57 5.90
C SER A 40 12.40 19.42 5.42
N SER A 41 12.52 20.65 5.91
CA SER A 41 13.50 21.63 5.42
C SER A 41 13.90 22.61 6.50
N TRP A 42 15.11 23.16 6.40
CA TRP A 42 15.57 24.27 7.22
C TRP A 42 14.70 25.54 7.07
N LEU A 43 13.97 25.67 5.96
CA LEU A 43 13.10 26.83 5.72
C LEU A 43 11.71 26.70 6.37
N ASP A 44 11.35 25.55 6.94
CA ASP A 44 10.02 25.30 7.50
C ASP A 44 9.66 26.34 8.57
N GLY A 45 10.62 26.66 9.44
CA GLY A 45 10.46 27.70 10.47
C GLY A 45 10.16 29.09 9.87
N ILE A 46 10.71 29.40 8.71
CA ILE A 46 10.48 30.69 8.01
C ILE A 46 9.06 30.77 7.47
N PHE A 47 8.54 29.69 6.85
CA PHE A 47 7.17 29.62 6.37
C PHE A 47 6.17 29.80 7.52
N LEU A 48 6.40 29.10 8.63
CA LEU A 48 5.55 29.18 9.81
C LEU A 48 5.63 30.59 10.46
N TYR A 49 6.84 31.13 10.63
CA TYR A 49 7.03 32.46 11.20
C TYR A 49 6.33 33.54 10.38
N ALA A 50 6.38 33.45 9.04
CA ALA A 50 5.69 34.41 8.18
C ALA A 50 4.14 34.31 8.29
N SER A 51 3.62 33.16 8.71
CA SER A 51 2.19 32.85 8.70
C SER A 51 1.50 33.06 10.05
N LEU A 52 2.18 32.72 11.14
CA LEU A 52 1.60 32.72 12.49
C LEU A 52 1.64 34.11 13.15
N GLY A 53 0.76 34.34 14.15
CA GLY A 53 0.74 35.54 14.93
C GLY A 53 1.98 35.75 15.82
N THR A 54 2.07 36.91 16.46
CA THR A 54 3.22 37.26 17.35
C THR A 54 3.16 36.57 18.72
N ASP A 55 2.03 35.99 19.05
CA ASP A 55 1.74 35.24 20.27
C ASP A 55 2.26 33.79 20.26
N TRP A 56 2.67 33.32 19.11
CA TRP A 56 3.24 31.97 18.95
C TRP A 56 4.72 31.91 19.29
N LYS A 57 5.11 30.89 20.07
CA LYS A 57 6.50 30.57 20.38
C LYS A 57 6.94 29.27 19.75
N PHE A 58 8.11 29.25 19.15
CA PHE A 58 8.69 28.10 18.49
C PHE A 58 9.60 27.33 19.43
N VAL A 59 9.32 26.07 19.66
CA VAL A 59 10.21 25.17 20.41
C VAL A 59 11.37 24.79 19.51
N THR A 60 12.60 25.06 19.98
CA THR A 60 13.84 24.84 19.21
C THR A 60 14.84 24.03 20.02
N SER A 61 15.65 23.23 19.34
CA SER A 61 16.71 22.43 19.97
C SER A 61 17.93 23.31 20.29
N SER A 62 18.37 23.36 21.55
CA SER A 62 19.57 24.11 21.98
C SER A 62 20.85 23.66 21.25
N PRO A 63 21.12 22.37 21.00
CA PRO A 63 22.25 21.93 20.19
C PRO A 63 22.33 22.54 18.79
N THR A 64 21.20 22.89 18.17
CA THR A 64 21.15 23.53 16.85
C THR A 64 21.89 24.88 16.84
N ALA A 65 21.94 25.60 17.97
CA ALA A 65 22.65 26.86 18.08
C ALA A 65 24.20 26.73 17.85
N LYS A 66 24.75 25.53 18.03
CA LYS A 66 26.15 25.22 17.84
C LYS A 66 26.57 25.08 16.38
N LEU A 67 25.62 24.93 15.44
CA LEU A 67 25.92 24.71 14.04
C LEU A 67 26.52 25.92 13.32
N SER A 68 26.00 27.12 13.62
CA SER A 68 26.60 28.39 13.11
C SER A 68 26.04 29.59 13.88
N TRP A 69 26.63 30.79 13.69
CA TRP A 69 26.18 32.05 14.28
C TRP A 69 24.70 32.38 13.85
N LEU A 70 24.32 32.06 12.63
CA LEU A 70 22.95 32.23 12.15
C LEU A 70 22.00 31.33 12.93
N HIS A 71 22.30 30.04 13.12
CA HIS A 71 21.52 29.11 13.91
C HIS A 71 21.39 29.61 15.37
N LYS A 72 22.49 30.11 15.98
CA LYS A 72 22.46 30.69 17.32
C LYS A 72 21.44 31.84 17.42
N LYS A 73 21.38 32.72 16.40
CA LYS A 73 20.46 33.85 16.36
C LYS A 73 19.00 33.39 16.14
N PHE A 74 18.79 32.27 15.44
CA PHE A 74 17.49 31.65 15.27
C PHE A 74 17.00 30.91 16.51
N VAL A 75 17.89 30.25 17.25
CA VAL A 75 17.55 29.48 18.45
C VAL A 75 17.29 30.37 19.64
N TYR A 76 18.07 31.44 19.83
CA TYR A 76 17.98 32.35 20.96
C TYR A 76 17.38 33.70 20.54
N ASN A 77 16.06 33.79 20.55
CA ASN A 77 15.33 35.05 20.32
C ASN A 77 14.01 35.06 21.10
N LYS A 78 13.31 36.19 21.08
CA LYS A 78 12.07 36.36 21.87
C LYS A 78 10.86 35.52 21.45
N TRP A 79 10.92 34.91 20.27
CA TRP A 79 9.86 34.04 19.72
C TRP A 79 10.15 32.55 19.87
N THR A 80 11.29 32.19 20.43
CA THR A 80 11.73 30.81 20.58
C THR A 80 11.80 30.41 22.05
N VAL A 81 11.61 29.11 22.28
CA VAL A 81 11.83 28.43 23.56
C VAL A 81 12.87 27.36 23.28
N PRO A 82 14.14 27.65 23.55
CA PRO A 82 15.20 26.64 23.38
C PRO A 82 15.07 25.58 24.46
N ILE A 83 15.13 24.31 24.03
CA ILE A 83 15.05 23.14 24.92
C ILE A 83 16.23 22.20 24.67
N GLU A 84 16.62 21.45 25.68
CA GLU A 84 17.48 20.28 25.53
C GLU A 84 16.63 19.05 25.24
N PRO A 85 16.85 18.37 24.08
CA PRO A 85 16.11 17.19 23.73
C PRO A 85 16.22 16.08 24.79
N ALA A 86 15.12 15.44 25.12
CA ALA A 86 15.00 14.37 26.11
C ALA A 86 15.09 14.77 27.60
N SER A 87 15.02 16.07 27.93
CA SER A 87 14.96 16.51 29.32
C SER A 87 13.52 16.58 29.82
N ALA A 88 13.20 15.83 30.87
CA ALA A 88 11.90 15.90 31.54
C ALA A 88 11.61 17.30 32.15
N PHE A 89 12.67 18.02 32.53
CA PHE A 89 12.56 19.37 33.04
C PHE A 89 12.04 20.34 31.98
N GLU A 90 12.47 20.18 30.74
CA GLU A 90 11.99 21.01 29.63
C GLU A 90 10.52 20.79 29.31
N LEU A 91 10.01 19.55 29.43
CA LEU A 91 8.58 19.29 29.30
C LEU A 91 7.76 20.01 30.37
N LYS A 92 8.26 20.08 31.61
CA LYS A 92 7.61 20.85 32.71
C LYS A 92 7.57 22.34 32.35
N ARG A 93 8.65 22.90 31.83
CA ARG A 93 8.74 24.30 31.39
C ARG A 93 7.75 24.63 30.27
N LEU A 94 7.62 23.71 29.26
CA LEU A 94 6.63 23.87 28.19
C LEU A 94 5.20 23.78 28.72
N ALA A 95 4.94 22.88 29.69
CA ALA A 95 3.64 22.75 30.33
C ALA A 95 3.27 24.05 31.10
N GLU A 96 4.21 24.70 31.77
CA GLU A 96 3.98 25.99 32.46
C GLU A 96 3.60 27.11 31.49
N ILE A 97 4.25 27.16 30.28
CA ILE A 97 3.89 28.13 29.25
C ILE A 97 2.46 27.89 28.76
N LEU A 98 2.09 26.64 28.50
CA LEU A 98 0.76 26.25 28.04
C LEU A 98 -0.31 26.54 29.12
N SER A 99 -0.06 26.22 30.41
CA SER A 99 -0.99 26.44 31.51
C SER A 99 -1.33 27.94 31.71
N LYS A 100 -0.44 28.82 31.24
CA LYS A 100 -0.67 30.27 31.20
C LYS A 100 -1.39 30.74 29.93
N GLY A 101 -1.97 29.82 29.15
CA GLY A 101 -2.67 30.14 27.90
C GLY A 101 -1.76 30.32 26.69
N GLY A 102 -0.47 29.93 26.79
CA GLY A 102 0.50 30.10 25.72
C GLY A 102 0.25 29.23 24.47
N LYS A 103 0.80 29.68 23.35
CA LYS A 103 0.73 28.96 22.04
C LYS A 103 2.11 28.49 21.60
N LEU A 104 2.27 27.21 21.38
CA LEU A 104 3.55 26.60 21.01
C LEU A 104 3.51 25.98 19.63
N VAL A 105 4.59 26.17 18.86
CA VAL A 105 4.89 25.41 17.65
C VAL A 105 5.92 24.35 18.01
N ILE A 106 5.58 23.09 17.83
CA ILE A 106 6.44 21.95 18.15
C ILE A 106 6.49 21.03 16.92
N TYR A 107 7.68 20.83 16.35
CA TYR A 107 7.84 19.81 15.32
C TYR A 107 7.68 18.42 15.95
N ALA A 108 6.81 17.59 15.36
CA ALA A 108 6.53 16.26 15.89
C ALA A 108 7.76 15.34 15.89
N GLU A 109 8.66 15.58 14.95
CA GLU A 109 9.89 14.83 14.71
C GLU A 109 11.05 15.49 15.48
N LYS A 110 11.95 14.68 15.98
CA LYS A 110 13.12 15.18 16.73
C LYS A 110 14.10 15.97 15.85
N THR A 111 14.16 15.63 14.56
CA THR A 111 15.10 16.18 13.58
C THR A 111 14.37 16.44 12.25
N ILE A 112 15.00 17.18 11.35
CA ILE A 112 14.53 17.29 9.97
C ILE A 112 14.50 15.90 9.34
N SER A 113 13.41 15.58 8.65
CA SER A 113 13.24 14.30 7.98
C SER A 113 14.39 14.01 7.01
N THR A 114 15.02 12.86 7.19
CA THR A 114 16.13 12.39 6.36
C THR A 114 15.68 11.56 5.16
N ASN A 115 14.42 11.10 5.18
CA ASN A 115 13.85 10.24 4.15
C ASN A 115 12.70 10.91 3.37
N GLY A 116 12.32 12.13 3.76
CA GLY A 116 11.25 12.91 3.14
C GLY A 116 9.84 12.55 3.58
N GLU A 117 9.66 11.55 4.44
CA GLU A 117 8.38 11.19 5.05
C GLU A 117 8.34 11.62 6.52
N LEU A 118 7.15 11.54 7.13
CA LEU A 118 6.99 11.77 8.56
C LEU A 118 7.68 10.65 9.33
N MET A 119 8.76 10.98 10.01
CA MET A 119 9.54 10.03 10.81
C MET A 119 8.85 9.71 12.15
N LYS A 120 9.60 9.11 13.07
CA LYS A 120 9.11 8.81 14.44
C LYS A 120 8.76 10.11 15.15
N THR A 121 7.53 10.20 15.64
CA THR A 121 7.03 11.32 16.43
C THR A 121 7.38 11.16 17.92
N GLN A 122 7.30 12.25 18.68
CA GLN A 122 7.68 12.29 20.08
C GLN A 122 6.44 12.19 20.99
N ALA A 123 6.50 11.35 22.02
CA ALA A 123 5.44 11.16 23.01
C ALA A 123 5.18 12.41 23.87
N GLY A 124 6.17 13.30 24.01
CA GLY A 124 6.09 14.51 24.83
C GLY A 124 4.95 15.44 24.44
N ILE A 125 4.56 15.52 23.17
CA ILE A 125 3.44 16.34 22.71
C ILE A 125 2.12 15.83 23.32
N HIS A 126 1.89 14.52 23.29
CA HIS A 126 0.69 13.93 23.89
C HIS A 126 0.65 14.16 25.42
N PHE A 127 1.80 14.03 26.09
CA PHE A 127 1.91 14.32 27.52
C PHE A 127 1.55 15.78 27.82
N LEU A 128 2.04 16.74 27.04
CA LEU A 128 1.70 18.15 27.18
C LEU A 128 0.20 18.40 27.01
N ILE A 129 -0.43 17.78 26.00
CA ILE A 129 -1.87 17.86 25.76
C ILE A 129 -2.65 17.39 27.00
N GLN A 130 -2.32 16.19 27.52
CA GLN A 130 -3.01 15.62 28.68
C GLN A 130 -2.84 16.50 29.93
N LYS A 131 -1.62 17.01 30.17
CA LYS A 131 -1.33 17.79 31.38
C LYS A 131 -1.93 19.19 31.38
N THR A 132 -2.06 19.82 30.21
CA THR A 132 -2.46 21.23 30.10
C THR A 132 -3.83 21.45 29.44
N ASN A 133 -4.48 20.37 29.01
CA ASN A 133 -5.69 20.40 28.17
C ASN A 133 -5.53 21.29 26.93
N ALA A 134 -4.31 21.35 26.37
CA ALA A 134 -4.01 22.17 25.21
C ALA A 134 -4.72 21.63 23.95
N LYS A 135 -5.30 22.53 23.18
CA LYS A 135 -5.87 22.21 21.87
C LYS A 135 -4.75 21.88 20.89
N LEU A 136 -4.92 20.83 20.09
CA LEU A 136 -3.96 20.42 19.09
C LEU A 136 -4.37 20.91 17.70
N ILE A 137 -3.47 21.62 17.04
CA ILE A 137 -3.57 21.95 15.61
C ILE A 137 -2.56 21.09 14.86
N LEU A 138 -3.05 20.37 13.87
CA LEU A 138 -2.21 19.63 12.92
C LEU A 138 -1.85 20.53 11.75
N GLY A 139 -0.58 20.63 11.44
CA GLY A 139 -0.06 21.39 10.31
C GLY A 139 0.64 20.49 9.30
N TYR A 140 0.49 20.81 8.02
CA TYR A 140 1.20 20.16 6.94
C TYR A 140 1.81 21.19 5.98
N LEU A 141 3.14 21.25 5.94
CA LEU A 141 3.91 22.01 4.96
C LEU A 141 4.09 21.13 3.70
N ARG A 142 3.09 21.16 2.82
CA ARG A 142 3.11 20.42 1.57
C ARG A 142 4.05 21.08 0.57
N GLY A 143 4.98 20.28 0.01
CA GLY A 143 5.96 20.73 -0.99
C GLY A 143 7.30 21.20 -0.44
N ALA A 144 7.42 21.44 0.86
CA ALA A 144 8.68 21.88 1.51
C ALA A 144 9.83 20.85 1.33
N ARG A 145 9.50 19.55 1.25
CA ARG A 145 10.46 18.47 0.98
C ARG A 145 11.21 18.60 -0.35
N TYR A 146 10.68 19.34 -1.31
CA TYR A 146 11.29 19.52 -2.64
C TYR A 146 12.18 20.76 -2.73
N ILE A 147 12.35 21.52 -1.65
CA ILE A 147 13.23 22.69 -1.62
C ILE A 147 14.70 22.23 -1.73
N LYS A 148 15.48 22.93 -2.54
CA LYS A 148 16.93 22.67 -2.63
C LYS A 148 17.57 22.94 -1.28
N GLY A 149 18.29 21.94 -0.74
CA GLY A 149 18.82 21.97 0.63
C GLY A 149 17.91 21.32 1.68
N ALA A 150 16.76 20.75 1.30
CA ALA A 150 16.10 19.75 2.16
C ALA A 150 17.02 18.54 2.32
N VAL A 151 17.09 18.01 3.54
CA VAL A 151 18.04 16.94 3.89
C VAL A 151 17.76 15.65 3.11
N CYS A 152 16.49 15.41 2.75
CA CYS A 152 16.02 14.17 2.15
C CYS A 152 16.31 14.02 0.64
N HIS A 153 16.72 15.08 -0.11
CA HIS A 153 16.72 14.90 -1.54
C HIS A 153 17.71 15.67 -2.37
N PRO A 154 18.71 15.00 -2.94
CA PRO A 154 19.52 15.54 -4.05
C PRO A 154 18.85 15.45 -5.42
N GLY A 155 17.96 14.49 -5.69
CA GLY A 155 17.46 14.21 -7.04
C GLY A 155 16.21 15.00 -7.48
N ASN A 156 15.32 15.32 -6.56
CA ASN A 156 14.01 15.93 -6.81
C ASN A 156 13.90 17.37 -6.30
N SER A 157 15.02 18.03 -5.96
CA SER A 157 15.02 19.35 -5.35
C SER A 157 14.95 20.49 -6.38
N ARG A 158 14.19 21.54 -6.03
CA ARG A 158 14.09 22.80 -6.76
C ARG A 158 14.42 23.98 -5.87
N TRP A 159 14.89 25.07 -6.45
CA TRP A 159 15.10 26.30 -5.70
C TRP A 159 13.78 26.85 -5.13
N PHE A 160 12.73 26.88 -5.93
CA PHE A 160 11.44 27.46 -5.58
C PHE A 160 10.29 26.50 -5.98
N PRO A 161 10.10 25.36 -5.28
CA PRO A 161 8.92 24.54 -5.46
C PRO A 161 7.71 25.24 -4.86
N ARG A 162 6.51 24.90 -5.32
CA ARG A 162 5.29 25.38 -4.68
C ARG A 162 5.14 24.81 -3.29
N VAL A 163 4.98 25.69 -2.27
CA VAL A 163 4.79 25.30 -0.87
C VAL A 163 3.44 25.80 -0.37
N THR A 164 2.72 24.97 0.39
CA THR A 164 1.46 25.37 1.02
C THR A 164 1.42 24.87 2.46
N LEU A 165 0.87 25.68 3.36
CA LEU A 165 0.61 25.31 4.75
C LEU A 165 -0.87 25.02 4.93
N HIS A 166 -1.19 23.85 5.46
CA HIS A 166 -2.55 23.42 5.76
C HIS A 166 -2.68 23.18 7.26
N LEU A 167 -3.68 23.84 7.89
CA LEU A 167 -3.92 23.78 9.32
C LEU A 167 -5.31 23.17 9.59
N LYS A 168 -5.39 22.26 10.56
CA LYS A 168 -6.64 21.62 10.98
C LYS A 168 -6.64 21.41 12.49
N ILE A 169 -7.73 21.80 13.19
CA ILE A 169 -7.89 21.49 14.60
C ILE A 169 -8.17 19.99 14.74
N CYS A 170 -7.40 19.32 15.58
CA CYS A 170 -7.63 17.93 15.94
C CYS A 170 -8.82 17.86 16.92
N LYS A 171 -9.96 17.38 16.48
CA LYS A 171 -11.18 17.28 17.30
C LYS A 171 -11.14 16.08 18.27
N GLU A 172 -10.33 15.08 17.99
CA GLU A 172 -10.24 13.83 18.74
C GLU A 172 -9.04 13.85 19.69
N LEU A 173 -9.05 14.75 20.67
CA LEU A 173 -7.99 14.84 21.71
C LEU A 173 -8.07 13.72 22.73
N THR A 174 -9.26 13.17 22.92
CA THR A 174 -9.59 12.07 23.84
C THR A 174 -10.31 10.95 23.10
N GLY A 175 -9.87 10.65 21.90
CA GLY A 175 -10.36 9.48 21.19
C GLY A 175 -10.06 8.27 22.04
N ASN A 176 -11.10 7.70 22.67
CA ASN A 176 -11.03 6.36 23.20
C ASN A 176 -10.45 5.46 22.12
N LEU A 177 -9.22 5.03 22.29
CA LEU A 177 -8.70 3.80 21.68
C LEU A 177 -9.42 2.61 22.32
N HIS A 178 -10.55 2.87 22.98
CA HIS A 178 -11.36 1.88 23.66
C HIS A 178 -12.53 1.47 22.77
N SER A 179 -12.49 0.25 22.32
CA SER A 179 -13.70 -0.57 22.36
C SER A 179 -14.27 -0.52 23.77
N PRO A 180 -15.59 -0.52 23.97
CA PRO A 180 -16.18 -0.52 25.30
C PRO A 180 -16.02 -1.89 25.97
N SER A 181 -14.83 -2.21 26.44
CA SER A 181 -14.67 -3.28 27.42
C SER A 181 -14.85 -2.67 28.81
N GLN A 182 -15.76 -3.24 29.57
CA GLN A 182 -16.25 -2.73 30.87
C GLN A 182 -15.26 -2.89 32.02
N ASN A 183 -13.96 -3.01 31.80
CA ASN A 183 -12.97 -3.09 32.84
C ASN A 183 -12.25 -1.75 33.04
N LYS A 184 -12.54 -1.11 34.16
CA LYS A 184 -11.98 0.13 34.69
C LYS A 184 -10.52 0.01 35.17
N GLU A 185 -9.64 -0.62 34.44
CA GLU A 185 -8.22 -0.45 34.62
C GLU A 185 -7.73 0.64 33.68
N SER A 186 -7.29 1.75 34.26
CA SER A 186 -6.71 2.88 33.53
C SER A 186 -5.44 2.40 32.83
N HIS A 187 -5.55 1.97 31.58
CA HIS A 187 -4.38 1.68 30.76
C HIS A 187 -3.61 2.98 30.54
N ILE A 188 -2.53 3.13 31.28
CA ILE A 188 -1.54 4.19 31.04
C ILE A 188 -0.97 3.94 29.66
N MET A 189 -1.34 4.77 28.69
CA MET A 189 -0.76 4.70 27.33
C MET A 189 0.76 4.76 27.44
N THR A 190 1.44 3.73 26.93
CA THR A 190 2.90 3.73 26.85
C THR A 190 3.40 4.89 26.00
N GLU A 191 4.65 5.32 26.20
CA GLU A 191 5.25 6.40 25.41
C GLU A 191 5.20 6.10 23.89
N ASN A 192 5.40 4.85 23.52
CA ASN A 192 5.33 4.44 22.12
C ASN A 192 3.92 4.64 21.55
N ARG A 193 2.89 4.25 22.29
CA ARG A 193 1.49 4.44 21.90
C ARG A 193 1.12 5.90 21.69
N ARG A 194 1.58 6.79 22.56
CA ARG A 194 1.36 8.23 22.44
C ARG A 194 2.01 8.81 21.19
N ALA A 195 3.22 8.35 20.89
CA ALA A 195 3.93 8.74 19.68
C ALA A 195 3.19 8.26 18.41
N ILE A 196 2.78 7.00 18.37
CA ILE A 196 2.05 6.39 17.26
C ILE A 196 0.71 7.10 17.05
N TRP A 197 -0.06 7.37 18.12
CA TRP A 197 -1.32 8.11 18.03
C TRP A 197 -1.15 9.46 17.31
N LEU A 198 -0.13 10.24 17.68
CA LEU A 198 0.15 11.53 17.05
C LEU A 198 0.54 11.36 15.58
N ARG A 199 1.39 10.36 15.28
CA ARG A 199 1.82 10.07 13.91
C ARG A 199 0.64 9.73 13.01
N ASP A 200 -0.27 8.90 13.46
CA ASP A 200 -1.47 8.50 12.70
C ASP A 200 -2.37 9.69 12.37
N ARG A 201 -2.59 10.60 13.35
CA ARG A 201 -3.37 11.83 13.12
C ARG A 201 -2.72 12.76 12.10
N MET A 202 -1.39 12.91 12.18
CA MET A 202 -0.64 13.71 11.20
C MET A 202 -0.68 13.06 9.80
N LEU A 203 -0.49 11.76 9.70
CA LEU A 203 -0.57 11.04 8.42
C LEU A 203 -1.97 11.12 7.80
N ALA A 204 -3.03 11.00 8.61
CA ALA A 204 -4.41 11.17 8.13
C ALA A 204 -4.65 12.58 7.60
N HIS A 205 -4.14 13.61 8.29
CA HIS A 205 -4.23 15.00 7.80
C HIS A 205 -3.41 15.21 6.51
N HIS A 206 -2.19 14.63 6.41
CA HIS A 206 -1.38 14.69 5.19
C HIS A 206 -2.10 14.03 4.01
N LEU A 207 -2.72 12.89 4.23
CA LEU A 207 -3.52 12.18 3.23
C LEU A 207 -4.67 13.05 2.72
N GLU A 208 -5.50 13.61 3.63
CA GLU A 208 -6.61 14.49 3.27
C GLU A 208 -6.12 15.65 2.37
N VAL A 209 -5.06 16.33 2.79
CA VAL A 209 -4.48 17.46 2.05
C VAL A 209 -3.95 17.02 0.68
N ASN A 210 -3.24 15.90 0.60
CA ASN A 210 -2.72 15.40 -0.68
C ASN A 210 -3.85 15.00 -1.64
N LEU A 211 -4.92 14.43 -1.13
CA LEU A 211 -6.09 14.05 -1.94
C LEU A 211 -6.94 15.26 -2.36
N GLU A 212 -6.99 16.32 -1.59
CA GLU A 212 -7.76 17.54 -1.91
C GLU A 212 -6.97 18.50 -2.80
N TYR A 213 -5.73 18.80 -2.44
CA TYR A 213 -4.91 19.82 -3.09
C TYR A 213 -3.84 19.27 -4.04
N GLY A 214 -3.69 17.96 -4.09
CA GLY A 214 -2.76 17.27 -4.98
C GLY A 214 -3.31 17.03 -6.39
N PRO A 215 -2.50 16.45 -7.28
CA PRO A 215 -2.95 16.02 -8.59
C PRO A 215 -4.04 14.94 -8.48
N GLN A 216 -5.12 15.10 -9.24
CA GLN A 216 -6.34 14.29 -9.08
C GLN A 216 -6.38 13.02 -9.92
N THR A 217 -5.56 12.90 -10.96
CA THR A 217 -5.54 11.75 -11.88
C THR A 217 -4.10 11.30 -12.15
N LEU A 218 -3.88 10.05 -12.50
CA LEU A 218 -2.54 9.51 -12.77
C LEU A 218 -1.77 10.28 -13.87
N PRO A 219 -2.38 10.70 -15.01
CA PRO A 219 -1.73 11.58 -15.97
C PRO A 219 -1.34 12.93 -15.37
N HIS A 220 -2.18 13.49 -14.49
CA HIS A 220 -1.89 14.75 -13.81
C HIS A 220 -0.73 14.59 -12.84
N VAL A 221 -0.69 13.47 -12.09
CA VAL A 221 0.43 13.11 -11.19
C VAL A 221 1.73 12.98 -11.99
N ALA A 222 1.73 12.20 -13.07
CA ALA A 222 2.93 12.01 -13.90
C ALA A 222 3.46 13.34 -14.46
N ARG A 223 2.57 14.23 -14.91
CA ARG A 223 2.92 15.58 -15.36
C ARG A 223 3.50 16.44 -14.26
N TYR A 224 2.90 16.40 -13.06
CA TYR A 224 3.37 17.12 -11.87
C TYR A 224 4.76 16.64 -11.44
N MET A 225 4.95 15.34 -11.32
CA MET A 225 6.22 14.72 -10.93
C MET A 225 7.31 14.92 -11.98
N CYS A 226 6.99 14.85 -13.27
CA CYS A 226 7.95 15.22 -14.32
C CYS A 226 8.38 16.68 -14.19
N GLY A 227 7.46 17.54 -13.81
CA GLY A 227 7.77 18.93 -13.46
C GLY A 227 8.78 19.03 -12.32
N LEU A 228 8.75 18.19 -11.32
CA LEU A 228 9.65 18.19 -10.16
C LEU A 228 10.97 17.42 -10.45
N ALA A 229 10.90 16.28 -11.10
CA ALA A 229 11.92 15.25 -11.12
C ALA A 229 12.26 14.71 -12.53
N LYS A 230 12.32 15.57 -13.51
CA LYS A 230 12.46 15.27 -14.97
C LYS A 230 13.46 14.16 -15.30
N LYS A 231 14.62 14.17 -14.63
CA LYS A 231 15.76 13.29 -14.91
C LYS A 231 15.78 12.05 -14.03
N VAL A 232 14.93 11.95 -13.03
CA VAL A 232 14.89 10.80 -12.12
C VAL A 232 14.48 9.57 -12.90
N CYS A 233 15.30 8.52 -12.82
CA CYS A 233 14.99 7.21 -13.33
C CYS A 233 14.00 6.55 -12.38
N ILE A 234 12.84 6.16 -12.89
CA ILE A 234 11.76 5.55 -12.10
C ILE A 234 11.58 4.07 -12.40
N TRP A 235 12.00 3.60 -13.59
CA TRP A 235 12.03 2.18 -13.90
C TRP A 235 13.34 1.74 -14.52
N GLU A 236 13.74 0.55 -14.15
CA GLU A 236 14.73 -0.27 -14.82
C GLU A 236 14.14 -1.67 -15.03
N ASP A 237 14.48 -2.33 -16.12
CA ASP A 237 14.09 -3.72 -16.37
C ASP A 237 15.31 -4.62 -16.64
N PHE A 238 15.08 -5.92 -16.77
CA PHE A 238 16.13 -6.92 -17.01
C PHE A 238 16.88 -6.75 -18.36
N LYS A 239 16.35 -5.93 -19.26
CA LYS A 239 17.04 -5.50 -20.50
C LYS A 239 17.83 -4.21 -20.30
N TYR A 240 18.01 -3.77 -19.05
CA TYR A 240 18.66 -2.51 -18.65
C TYR A 240 18.02 -1.27 -19.28
N THR A 241 16.75 -1.36 -19.66
CA THR A 241 16.00 -0.20 -20.15
C THR A 241 15.71 0.74 -18.99
N ARG A 242 16.20 1.99 -19.09
CA ARG A 242 16.00 3.01 -18.06
C ARG A 242 14.97 4.03 -18.49
N ILE A 243 13.89 4.15 -17.73
CA ILE A 243 12.80 5.10 -17.95
C ILE A 243 12.85 6.20 -16.90
N THR A 244 13.14 7.43 -17.33
CA THR A 244 12.97 8.64 -16.52
C THR A 244 11.57 9.20 -16.68
N TYR A 245 11.14 10.12 -15.80
CA TYR A 245 9.84 10.80 -15.99
C TYR A 245 9.73 11.46 -17.37
N ARG A 246 10.81 12.06 -17.88
CA ARG A 246 10.80 12.64 -19.21
C ARG A 246 10.57 11.59 -20.30
N LYS A 247 11.28 10.45 -20.24
CA LYS A 247 11.09 9.33 -21.17
C LYS A 247 9.69 8.72 -21.06
N LEU A 248 9.18 8.58 -19.83
CA LEU A 248 7.82 8.10 -19.58
C LEU A 248 6.79 8.97 -20.29
N ILE A 249 6.83 10.29 -20.06
CA ILE A 249 5.86 11.22 -20.67
C ILE A 249 6.03 11.28 -22.18
N LEU A 250 7.25 11.31 -22.67
CA LEU A 250 7.53 11.30 -24.11
C LEU A 250 6.95 10.03 -24.76
N GLY A 251 7.27 8.87 -24.21
CA GLY A 251 6.75 7.58 -24.69
C GLY A 251 5.23 7.51 -24.64
N ALA A 252 4.64 7.86 -23.51
CA ALA A 252 3.19 7.86 -23.33
C ALA A 252 2.47 8.82 -24.30
N SER A 253 3.01 10.01 -24.53
CA SER A 253 2.42 10.97 -25.46
C SER A 253 2.51 10.50 -26.91
N LEU A 254 3.64 9.91 -27.32
CA LEU A 254 3.83 9.38 -28.67
C LEU A 254 2.95 8.16 -28.95
N ILE A 255 3.01 7.17 -28.05
CA ILE A 255 2.21 5.94 -28.14
C ILE A 255 0.71 6.29 -28.06
N GLY A 256 0.32 7.12 -27.09
CA GLY A 256 -1.07 7.55 -26.93
C GLY A 256 -1.62 8.28 -28.16
N GLY A 257 -0.80 9.11 -28.82
CA GLY A 257 -1.19 9.81 -30.05
C GLY A 257 -1.53 8.86 -31.21
N VAL A 258 -0.84 7.73 -31.34
CA VAL A 258 -1.14 6.68 -32.33
C VAL A 258 -2.30 5.82 -31.87
N LEU A 259 -2.29 5.34 -30.61
CA LEU A 259 -3.37 4.52 -30.06
C LEU A 259 -4.72 5.22 -30.16
N LYS A 260 -4.77 6.54 -29.98
CA LYS A 260 -6.01 7.33 -30.14
C LYS A 260 -6.64 7.17 -31.54
N LYS A 261 -5.84 6.90 -32.56
CA LYS A 261 -6.31 6.68 -33.94
C LYS A 261 -6.68 5.24 -34.21
N MET A 262 -5.94 4.28 -33.58
CA MET A 262 -6.14 2.85 -33.79
C MET A 262 -7.27 2.28 -32.95
N LEU A 263 -7.50 2.85 -31.76
CA LEU A 263 -8.50 2.33 -30.84
C LEU A 263 -9.90 2.81 -31.22
N LYS A 264 -10.80 1.86 -31.44
CA LYS A 264 -12.21 2.08 -31.73
C LYS A 264 -12.94 2.65 -30.48
N PRO A 265 -14.04 3.36 -30.67
CA PRO A 265 -14.91 3.72 -29.57
C PRO A 265 -15.41 2.48 -28.82
N SER A 266 -15.34 2.51 -27.50
CA SER A 266 -15.81 1.44 -26.63
C SER A 266 -16.64 2.05 -25.51
N GLU A 267 -17.54 1.25 -24.93
CA GLU A 267 -18.32 1.65 -23.77
C GLU A 267 -17.38 2.03 -22.62
N ASP A 268 -17.61 3.17 -22.00
CA ASP A 268 -16.77 3.72 -20.91
C ASP A 268 -15.27 3.82 -21.23
N GLY A 269 -14.87 3.77 -22.50
CA GLY A 269 -13.46 3.86 -22.90
C GLY A 269 -12.60 2.66 -22.57
N ARG A 270 -13.18 1.50 -22.22
CA ARG A 270 -12.45 0.30 -21.82
C ARG A 270 -11.63 -0.30 -22.95
N VAL A 271 -10.39 -0.71 -22.63
CA VAL A 271 -9.45 -1.35 -23.56
C VAL A 271 -8.72 -2.46 -22.82
N GLY A 272 -8.68 -3.65 -23.38
CA GLY A 272 -7.92 -4.76 -22.85
C GLY A 272 -6.41 -4.44 -22.83
N PHE A 273 -5.76 -4.87 -21.77
CA PHE A 273 -4.33 -4.71 -21.60
C PHE A 273 -3.71 -6.05 -21.24
N LEU A 274 -2.80 -6.53 -22.08
CA LEU A 274 -2.17 -7.84 -21.96
C LEU A 274 -0.66 -7.72 -22.21
N LEU A 275 0.08 -7.30 -21.19
CA LEU A 275 1.53 -7.15 -21.22
C LEU A 275 2.16 -7.66 -19.92
N PRO A 276 3.39 -8.19 -19.96
CA PRO A 276 4.13 -8.61 -18.78
C PRO A 276 4.67 -7.41 -17.98
N GLY A 277 5.24 -7.68 -16.80
CA GLY A 277 5.94 -6.68 -15.99
C GLY A 277 7.30 -6.29 -16.60
N VAL A 278 7.28 -5.43 -17.61
CA VAL A 278 8.46 -4.85 -18.27
C VAL A 278 8.28 -3.33 -18.44
N ALA A 279 9.36 -2.62 -18.76
CA ALA A 279 9.34 -1.15 -18.88
C ALA A 279 8.31 -0.60 -19.88
N ALA A 280 7.88 -1.38 -20.87
CA ALA A 280 6.84 -0.99 -21.82
C ALA A 280 5.44 -0.89 -21.17
N ALA A 281 5.16 -1.71 -20.15
CA ALA A 281 3.84 -1.77 -19.53
C ALA A 281 3.44 -0.44 -18.86
N PRO A 282 4.22 0.17 -17.93
CA PRO A 282 3.85 1.46 -17.33
C PRO A 282 3.77 2.60 -18.34
N VAL A 283 4.58 2.59 -19.41
CA VAL A 283 4.52 3.59 -20.48
C VAL A 283 3.20 3.47 -21.25
N THR A 284 2.78 2.26 -21.58
CA THR A 284 1.52 1.99 -22.30
C THR A 284 0.30 2.29 -21.42
N LEU A 285 0.34 1.95 -20.12
CA LEU A 285 -0.71 2.32 -19.18
C LEU A 285 -0.89 3.85 -19.11
N LEU A 286 0.22 4.60 -18.96
CA LEU A 286 0.14 6.06 -18.98
C LEU A 286 -0.33 6.60 -20.32
N ALA A 287 0.02 5.97 -21.45
CA ALA A 287 -0.47 6.34 -22.77
C ALA A 287 -2.00 6.19 -22.86
N LEU A 288 -2.55 5.07 -22.39
CA LEU A 288 -4.00 4.83 -22.35
C LEU A 288 -4.72 5.86 -21.46
N TRP A 289 -4.23 6.08 -20.23
CA TRP A 289 -4.79 7.10 -19.34
C TRP A 289 -4.73 8.50 -19.94
N SER A 290 -3.65 8.84 -20.66
CA SER A 290 -3.46 10.18 -21.26
C SER A 290 -4.39 10.50 -22.44
N ILE A 291 -5.02 9.47 -23.00
CA ILE A 291 -6.04 9.61 -24.05
C ILE A 291 -7.46 9.29 -23.55
N GLY A 292 -7.63 9.12 -22.25
CA GLY A 292 -8.92 8.90 -21.62
C GLY A 292 -9.45 7.47 -21.74
N LYS A 293 -8.58 6.50 -21.97
CA LYS A 293 -8.94 5.08 -22.00
C LYS A 293 -8.76 4.42 -20.64
N VAL A 294 -9.59 3.41 -20.35
CA VAL A 294 -9.55 2.61 -19.13
C VAL A 294 -8.91 1.26 -19.44
N PRO A 295 -7.64 1.06 -19.06
CA PRO A 295 -7.02 -0.24 -19.20
C PRO A 295 -7.72 -1.27 -18.32
N THR A 296 -8.13 -2.37 -18.94
CA THR A 296 -8.70 -3.55 -18.30
C THR A 296 -7.65 -4.64 -18.37
N ILE A 297 -6.97 -4.90 -17.24
CA ILE A 297 -5.78 -5.74 -17.21
C ILE A 297 -6.19 -7.21 -17.14
N LEU A 298 -5.85 -7.95 -18.18
CA LEU A 298 -6.15 -9.38 -18.31
C LEU A 298 -5.03 -10.22 -17.69
N ASN A 299 -5.40 -11.24 -16.95
CA ASN A 299 -4.46 -12.20 -16.38
C ASN A 299 -4.11 -13.27 -17.43
N PHE A 300 -2.94 -13.17 -18.02
CA PHE A 300 -2.48 -14.11 -19.05
C PHE A 300 -2.14 -15.51 -18.50
N SER A 301 -2.04 -15.68 -17.19
CA SER A 301 -1.86 -17.00 -16.56
C SER A 301 -3.18 -17.73 -16.27
N ALA A 302 -4.31 -17.04 -16.42
CA ALA A 302 -5.62 -17.67 -16.36
C ALA A 302 -5.91 -18.41 -17.67
N GLY A 303 -6.64 -19.50 -17.60
CA GLY A 303 -7.04 -20.26 -18.81
C GLY A 303 -7.82 -19.37 -19.78
N ILE A 304 -7.71 -19.65 -21.08
CA ILE A 304 -8.31 -18.83 -22.16
C ILE A 304 -9.82 -18.61 -21.97
N LYS A 305 -10.56 -19.58 -21.47
CA LYS A 305 -11.98 -19.44 -21.15
C LYS A 305 -12.23 -18.30 -20.18
N THR A 306 -11.47 -18.25 -19.07
CA THR A 306 -11.55 -17.17 -18.07
C THR A 306 -11.25 -15.80 -18.67
N ILE A 307 -10.26 -15.72 -19.56
CA ILE A 307 -9.91 -14.48 -20.25
C ILE A 307 -11.04 -14.03 -21.18
N CYS A 308 -11.64 -14.94 -21.92
CA CYS A 308 -12.83 -14.66 -22.73
C CYS A 308 -14.00 -14.15 -21.88
N ASP A 309 -14.25 -14.77 -20.72
CA ASP A 309 -15.31 -14.36 -19.81
C ASP A 309 -15.03 -12.95 -19.20
N CYS A 310 -13.78 -12.66 -18.81
CA CYS A 310 -13.36 -11.33 -18.41
C CYS A 310 -13.59 -10.28 -19.51
N THR A 311 -13.30 -10.65 -20.75
CA THR A 311 -13.41 -9.79 -21.91
C THR A 311 -14.89 -9.50 -22.24
N ARG A 312 -15.76 -10.51 -22.19
CA ARG A 312 -17.22 -10.35 -22.35
C ARG A 312 -17.81 -9.49 -21.24
N LEU A 313 -17.47 -9.79 -19.98
CA LEU A 313 -17.95 -9.03 -18.81
C LEU A 313 -17.61 -7.54 -18.91
N SER A 314 -16.41 -7.22 -19.36
CA SER A 314 -15.93 -5.84 -19.49
C SER A 314 -16.26 -5.19 -20.82
N LYS A 315 -16.93 -5.92 -21.74
CA LYS A 315 -17.32 -5.45 -23.10
C LYS A 315 -16.14 -4.89 -23.90
N ILE A 316 -14.96 -5.50 -23.77
CA ILE A 316 -13.76 -5.11 -24.50
C ILE A 316 -13.92 -5.50 -25.97
N LYS A 317 -13.54 -4.58 -26.87
CA LYS A 317 -13.51 -4.81 -28.33
C LYS A 317 -12.06 -4.94 -28.85
N GLN A 318 -11.09 -4.41 -28.14
CA GLN A 318 -9.70 -4.40 -28.55
C GLN A 318 -8.78 -4.63 -27.35
N VAL A 319 -7.68 -5.37 -27.56
CA VAL A 319 -6.65 -5.66 -26.56
C VAL A 319 -5.30 -5.14 -27.05
N VAL A 320 -4.67 -4.27 -26.25
CA VAL A 320 -3.31 -3.78 -26.49
C VAL A 320 -2.31 -4.78 -25.93
N THR A 321 -1.39 -5.25 -26.78
CA THR A 321 -0.39 -6.27 -26.44
C THR A 321 0.89 -6.12 -27.28
N SER A 322 1.80 -7.10 -27.21
CA SER A 322 3.01 -7.24 -28.00
C SER A 322 3.03 -8.61 -28.69
N ARG A 323 3.44 -8.67 -29.99
CA ARG A 323 3.56 -9.94 -30.70
C ARG A 323 4.56 -10.87 -30.04
N SER A 324 5.75 -10.35 -29.73
CA SER A 324 6.78 -11.14 -29.09
C SER A 324 6.33 -11.73 -27.74
N PHE A 325 5.48 -11.03 -27.01
CA PHE A 325 4.93 -11.54 -25.76
C PHE A 325 3.90 -12.65 -25.99
N ILE A 326 2.98 -12.45 -26.93
CA ILE A 326 1.94 -13.43 -27.30
C ILE A 326 2.60 -14.76 -27.77
N GLU A 327 3.63 -14.66 -28.62
CA GLU A 327 4.40 -15.82 -29.08
C GLU A 327 5.11 -16.52 -27.92
N GLN A 328 5.75 -15.77 -27.03
CA GLN A 328 6.48 -16.31 -25.86
C GLN A 328 5.59 -17.13 -24.92
N ILE A 329 4.35 -16.71 -24.72
CA ILE A 329 3.41 -17.40 -23.82
C ILE A 329 2.47 -18.36 -24.54
N HIS A 330 2.66 -18.58 -25.86
CA HIS A 330 1.81 -19.40 -26.71
C HIS A 330 0.30 -19.10 -26.55
N PHE A 331 -0.04 -17.80 -26.53
CA PHE A 331 -1.39 -17.34 -26.25
C PHE A 331 -2.34 -17.58 -27.44
N ASP A 332 -3.50 -18.18 -27.19
CA ASP A 332 -4.52 -18.41 -28.20
C ASP A 332 -5.28 -17.12 -28.57
N VAL A 333 -4.77 -16.44 -29.57
CA VAL A 333 -5.38 -15.21 -30.13
C VAL A 333 -6.70 -15.51 -30.87
N LYS A 334 -6.84 -16.74 -31.43
CA LYS A 334 -8.02 -17.10 -32.23
C LYS A 334 -9.28 -17.11 -31.38
N ALA A 335 -9.20 -17.64 -30.16
CA ALA A 335 -10.32 -17.65 -29.22
C ALA A 335 -10.87 -16.25 -28.87
N LEU A 336 -10.02 -15.22 -28.84
CA LEU A 336 -10.46 -13.83 -28.67
C LEU A 336 -11.05 -13.26 -29.97
N ALA A 337 -10.49 -13.61 -31.13
CA ALA A 337 -11.03 -13.17 -32.42
C ALA A 337 -12.45 -13.75 -32.67
N GLU A 338 -12.72 -15.00 -32.28
CA GLU A 338 -14.02 -15.65 -32.38
C GLU A 338 -15.12 -14.92 -31.60
N ILE A 339 -14.77 -14.23 -30.51
CA ILE A 339 -15.70 -13.39 -29.73
C ILE A 339 -15.68 -11.93 -30.15
N GLY A 340 -15.09 -11.60 -31.32
CA GLY A 340 -15.09 -10.26 -31.90
C GLY A 340 -14.08 -9.28 -31.29
N VAL A 341 -13.03 -9.77 -30.64
CA VAL A 341 -11.98 -8.96 -30.01
C VAL A 341 -10.75 -8.86 -30.92
N GLU A 342 -10.32 -7.64 -31.23
CA GLU A 342 -9.17 -7.36 -32.06
C GLU A 342 -7.91 -7.13 -31.23
N MET A 343 -6.76 -7.61 -31.70
CA MET A 343 -5.47 -7.34 -31.09
C MET A 343 -4.83 -6.10 -31.67
N VAL A 344 -4.33 -5.21 -30.80
CA VAL A 344 -3.58 -4.01 -31.17
C VAL A 344 -2.14 -4.18 -30.68
N TYR A 345 -1.22 -4.40 -31.62
CA TYR A 345 0.17 -4.70 -31.29
C TYR A 345 1.01 -3.44 -31.17
N LEU A 346 1.83 -3.33 -30.14
CA LEU A 346 2.74 -2.20 -29.92
C LEU A 346 3.79 -2.08 -31.03
N GLU A 347 4.13 -3.17 -31.68
CA GLU A 347 5.03 -3.22 -32.83
C GLU A 347 4.45 -2.43 -34.02
N ASP A 348 3.12 -2.41 -34.20
CA ASP A 348 2.43 -1.63 -35.25
C ASP A 348 2.27 -0.15 -34.91
N VAL A 349 2.29 0.16 -33.61
CA VAL A 349 2.22 1.56 -33.12
C VAL A 349 3.50 2.32 -33.44
N ARG A 350 4.66 1.66 -33.27
CA ARG A 350 5.97 2.31 -33.35
C ARG A 350 6.28 2.92 -34.73
N PRO A 351 6.02 2.25 -35.88
CA PRO A 351 6.24 2.83 -37.22
C PRO A 351 5.37 4.03 -37.53
N GLN A 352 4.17 4.11 -36.94
CA GLN A 352 3.23 5.20 -37.18
C GLN A 352 3.57 6.50 -36.45
N ILE A 353 4.60 6.51 -35.61
CA ILE A 353 5.05 7.72 -34.91
C ILE A 353 5.82 8.61 -35.87
N SER A 354 5.19 9.72 -36.34
CA SER A 354 5.79 10.66 -37.26
C SER A 354 6.99 11.40 -36.65
N LEU A 355 7.95 11.79 -37.49
CA LEU A 355 9.11 12.59 -37.08
C LEU A 355 8.66 13.94 -36.47
N PHE A 356 7.65 14.56 -37.02
CA PHE A 356 7.06 15.81 -36.49
C PHE A 356 6.52 15.61 -35.06
N ALA A 357 5.82 14.49 -34.79
CA ALA A 357 5.33 14.17 -33.45
C ALA A 357 6.50 13.98 -32.47
N LYS A 358 7.60 13.33 -32.91
CA LYS A 358 8.80 13.15 -32.08
C LYS A 358 9.42 14.50 -31.70
N ILE A 359 9.63 15.41 -32.68
CA ILE A 359 10.22 16.74 -32.47
C ILE A 359 9.31 17.60 -31.57
N LYS A 360 8.01 17.66 -31.86
CA LYS A 360 7.03 18.40 -31.04
C LYS A 360 7.03 17.94 -29.59
N ASN A 361 6.98 16.63 -29.34
CA ASN A 361 6.96 16.10 -27.97
C ASN A 361 8.31 16.26 -27.26
N LEU A 362 9.43 16.23 -28.01
CA LEU A 362 10.77 16.47 -27.46
C LEU A 362 10.89 17.90 -26.91
N ILE A 363 10.32 18.88 -27.62
CA ILE A 363 10.34 20.31 -27.24
C ILE A 363 9.37 20.56 -26.08
N PHE A 364 8.11 20.17 -26.22
CA PHE A 364 7.06 20.53 -25.26
C PHE A 364 6.93 19.56 -24.09
N CYS A 365 7.30 18.30 -24.23
CA CYS A 365 7.33 17.23 -23.21
C CYS A 365 6.22 17.36 -22.14
N LYS A 366 4.98 17.41 -22.57
CA LYS A 366 3.82 17.52 -21.67
C LYS A 366 2.95 16.28 -21.78
N CYS A 367 2.67 15.63 -20.65
CA CYS A 367 1.67 14.56 -20.59
C CYS A 367 0.29 15.15 -20.91
N PRO A 368 -0.42 14.64 -21.91
CA PRO A 368 -1.80 15.03 -22.14
C PRO A 368 -2.66 14.69 -20.91
N ILE A 369 -3.57 15.60 -20.56
CA ILE A 369 -4.58 15.37 -19.53
C ILE A 369 -5.92 15.40 -20.25
N PRO A 370 -6.64 14.28 -20.34
CA PRO A 370 -7.92 14.23 -21.03
C PRO A 370 -8.95 15.12 -20.35
N LYS A 371 -9.78 15.78 -21.15
CA LYS A 371 -10.93 16.53 -20.62
C LYS A 371 -11.99 15.58 -20.09
N GLY A 372 -12.67 15.96 -19.01
CA GLY A 372 -13.78 15.19 -18.43
C GLY A 372 -13.36 14.05 -17.50
N ILE A 373 -12.06 13.73 -17.37
CA ILE A 373 -11.59 12.75 -16.41
C ILE A 373 -11.34 13.42 -15.06
N THR A 374 -11.94 12.83 -14.03
CA THR A 374 -11.87 13.30 -12.64
C THR A 374 -11.16 12.27 -11.76
N ALA A 375 -10.95 12.60 -10.48
CA ALA A 375 -10.43 11.67 -9.48
C ALA A 375 -11.30 10.41 -9.35
N GLN A 376 -12.61 10.53 -9.54
CA GLN A 376 -13.58 9.44 -9.41
C GLN A 376 -13.79 8.64 -10.71
N SER A 377 -13.16 9.05 -11.81
CA SER A 377 -13.18 8.26 -13.03
C SER A 377 -12.41 6.95 -12.82
N THR A 378 -12.92 5.86 -13.38
CA THR A 378 -12.26 4.54 -13.36
C THR A 378 -10.89 4.65 -14.04
N ALA A 379 -9.84 4.26 -13.33
CA ALA A 379 -8.46 4.27 -13.84
C ALA A 379 -8.04 2.90 -14.37
N VAL A 380 -8.50 1.83 -13.73
CA VAL A 380 -8.15 0.46 -14.12
C VAL A 380 -9.26 -0.49 -13.70
N ILE A 381 -9.40 -1.56 -14.45
CA ILE A 381 -10.24 -2.71 -14.09
C ILE A 381 -9.31 -3.91 -13.89
N LEU A 382 -9.42 -4.54 -12.72
CA LEU A 382 -8.76 -5.80 -12.39
C LEU A 382 -9.80 -6.89 -12.16
N PHE A 383 -9.40 -8.15 -12.31
CA PHE A 383 -10.30 -9.27 -12.09
C PHE A 383 -9.89 -10.09 -10.87
N THR A 384 -10.89 -10.51 -10.10
CA THR A 384 -10.74 -11.45 -8.98
C THR A 384 -11.58 -12.68 -9.25
N SER A 385 -11.18 -13.83 -8.71
CA SER A 385 -11.99 -15.06 -8.77
C SER A 385 -13.27 -14.85 -7.97
N GLY A 386 -14.40 -14.92 -8.64
CA GLY A 386 -15.72 -14.91 -7.98
C GLY A 386 -15.96 -16.18 -7.16
N SER A 387 -16.93 -16.12 -6.27
CA SER A 387 -17.29 -17.22 -5.37
C SER A 387 -17.80 -18.48 -6.09
N GLU A 388 -18.25 -18.33 -7.34
CA GLU A 388 -18.89 -19.38 -8.15
C GLU A 388 -18.08 -19.67 -9.44
N GLY A 389 -16.80 -19.28 -9.48
CA GLY A 389 -15.93 -19.50 -10.62
C GLY A 389 -16.00 -18.42 -11.71
N MET A 390 -17.05 -17.56 -11.70
CA MET A 390 -17.12 -16.44 -12.64
C MET A 390 -16.27 -15.26 -12.16
N PRO A 391 -15.46 -14.64 -13.05
CA PRO A 391 -14.63 -13.51 -12.66
C PRO A 391 -15.48 -12.30 -12.25
N LYS A 392 -15.00 -11.55 -11.24
CA LYS A 392 -15.53 -10.24 -10.86
C LYS A 392 -14.61 -9.15 -11.36
N GLY A 393 -15.16 -8.18 -12.10
CA GLY A 393 -14.40 -7.00 -12.56
C GLY A 393 -14.45 -5.90 -11.51
N VAL A 394 -13.30 -5.58 -10.92
CA VAL A 394 -13.12 -4.55 -9.87
C VAL A 394 -12.77 -3.23 -10.53
N GLU A 395 -13.61 -2.21 -10.38
CA GLU A 395 -13.35 -0.85 -10.88
C GLU A 395 -12.60 -0.03 -9.84
N LEU A 396 -11.34 0.32 -10.12
CA LEU A 396 -10.53 1.20 -9.30
C LEU A 396 -10.40 2.58 -9.95
N THR A 397 -10.72 3.62 -9.18
CA THR A 397 -10.61 5.01 -9.65
C THR A 397 -9.19 5.54 -9.54
N HIS A 398 -8.90 6.67 -10.20
CA HIS A 398 -7.67 7.41 -9.99
C HIS A 398 -7.47 7.77 -8.52
N ARG A 399 -8.55 8.15 -7.83
CA ARG A 399 -8.55 8.47 -6.39
C ARG A 399 -8.15 7.27 -5.55
N ASN A 400 -8.70 6.09 -5.82
CA ASN A 400 -8.41 4.89 -5.04
C ASN A 400 -6.91 4.53 -5.10
N LEU A 401 -6.33 4.51 -6.30
CA LEU A 401 -4.92 4.17 -6.51
C LEU A 401 -3.97 5.21 -5.90
N ILE A 402 -4.25 6.51 -6.09
CA ILE A 402 -3.46 7.59 -5.51
C ILE A 402 -3.55 7.56 -3.98
N ALA A 403 -4.77 7.36 -3.42
CA ALA A 403 -4.98 7.30 -1.99
C ALA A 403 -4.18 6.15 -1.35
N ASN A 404 -4.25 4.96 -1.94
CA ASN A 404 -3.52 3.81 -1.38
C ASN A 404 -2.00 4.00 -1.43
N CYS A 405 -1.47 4.62 -2.48
CA CYS A 405 -0.06 5.00 -2.55
C CYS A 405 0.31 6.04 -1.48
N GLU A 406 -0.51 7.09 -1.29
CA GLU A 406 -0.30 8.16 -0.29
C GLU A 406 -0.51 7.66 1.15
N GLN A 407 -1.20 6.56 1.35
CA GLN A 407 -1.31 5.84 2.62
C GLN A 407 -0.06 4.96 2.86
N ALA A 408 0.27 4.10 1.91
CA ALA A 408 1.27 3.05 2.08
C ALA A 408 2.70 3.61 2.25
N VAL A 409 3.13 4.52 1.37
CA VAL A 409 4.50 5.02 1.36
C VAL A 409 4.89 5.75 2.65
N PRO A 410 4.10 6.72 3.16
CA PRO A 410 4.43 7.39 4.42
C PRO A 410 4.23 6.48 5.65
N PHE A 411 3.26 5.59 5.64
CA PHE A 411 2.99 4.69 6.77
C PHE A 411 4.13 3.69 6.96
N ALA A 412 4.55 3.01 5.89
CA ALA A 412 5.68 2.08 5.88
C ALA A 412 7.05 2.79 5.83
N ASN A 413 7.06 4.14 5.88
CA ASN A 413 8.27 4.95 5.90
C ASN A 413 9.25 4.65 4.75
N VAL A 414 8.70 4.43 3.55
CA VAL A 414 9.50 4.14 2.35
C VAL A 414 10.19 5.40 1.88
N ALA A 415 11.51 5.43 2.01
CA ALA A 415 12.30 6.60 1.62
C ALA A 415 12.33 6.78 0.09
N ASP A 416 12.36 8.04 -0.36
CA ASP A 416 12.45 8.37 -1.79
C ASP A 416 13.75 7.83 -2.45
N SER A 417 14.80 7.57 -1.65
CA SER A 417 16.05 6.96 -2.11
C SER A 417 15.95 5.46 -2.33
N TYR A 418 14.87 4.82 -1.88
CA TYR A 418 14.70 3.39 -1.98
C TYR A 418 14.48 2.95 -3.44
N LYS A 419 14.72 1.67 -3.70
CA LYS A 419 14.51 1.01 -4.97
C LYS A 419 13.72 -0.27 -4.75
N ILE A 420 12.54 -0.34 -5.32
CA ILE A 420 11.66 -1.50 -5.24
C ILE A 420 12.13 -2.55 -6.26
N PHE A 421 12.26 -3.79 -5.84
CA PHE A 421 12.31 -4.94 -6.74
C PHE A 421 10.90 -5.51 -6.89
N ASN A 422 10.33 -5.43 -8.07
CA ASN A 422 8.97 -5.93 -8.34
C ASN A 422 9.00 -7.04 -9.39
N ALA A 423 8.85 -8.28 -8.95
CA ALA A 423 8.61 -9.43 -9.81
C ALA A 423 7.12 -9.84 -9.85
N LEU A 424 6.28 -9.24 -8.99
CA LEU A 424 4.85 -9.56 -8.96
C LEU A 424 4.16 -9.09 -10.24
N PRO A 425 3.24 -9.91 -10.80
CA PRO A 425 2.53 -9.56 -12.01
C PRO A 425 1.63 -8.33 -11.81
N ILE A 426 1.59 -7.45 -12.82
CA ILE A 426 0.81 -6.20 -12.79
C ILE A 426 -0.70 -6.42 -12.96
N PHE A 427 -1.14 -7.60 -13.33
CA PHE A 427 -2.57 -7.98 -13.32
C PHE A 427 -3.09 -8.29 -11.90
N HIS A 428 -2.21 -8.36 -10.91
CA HIS A 428 -2.56 -8.35 -9.50
C HIS A 428 -2.39 -6.94 -8.91
N GLY A 429 -3.34 -6.52 -8.08
CA GLY A 429 -3.32 -5.19 -7.47
C GLY A 429 -2.00 -4.87 -6.75
N PHE A 430 -1.38 -5.86 -6.07
CA PHE A 430 -0.11 -5.69 -5.37
C PHE A 430 1.05 -5.40 -6.33
N GLY A 431 1.19 -6.18 -7.40
CA GLY A 431 2.19 -5.93 -8.44
C GLY A 431 1.96 -4.62 -9.19
N LEU A 432 0.71 -4.25 -9.45
CA LEU A 432 0.35 -2.96 -10.06
C LEU A 432 0.74 -1.78 -9.16
N MET A 433 0.43 -1.85 -7.86
CA MET A 433 0.75 -0.80 -6.90
C MET A 433 2.25 -0.57 -6.82
N LEU A 434 3.04 -1.62 -6.60
CA LEU A 434 4.48 -1.56 -6.44
C LEU A 434 5.22 -1.26 -7.75
N GLY A 435 4.82 -1.93 -8.83
CA GLY A 435 5.51 -1.84 -10.12
C GLY A 435 5.14 -0.62 -10.95
N VAL A 436 3.95 -0.03 -10.75
CA VAL A 436 3.46 1.06 -11.60
C VAL A 436 3.04 2.29 -10.81
N ILE A 437 2.14 2.15 -9.83
CA ILE A 437 1.50 3.30 -9.18
C ILE A 437 2.49 4.05 -8.29
N ILE A 438 3.19 3.37 -7.39
CA ILE A 438 4.18 4.01 -6.48
C ILE A 438 5.27 4.74 -7.28
N PRO A 439 5.90 4.16 -8.32
CA PRO A 439 6.86 4.88 -9.15
C PRO A 439 6.28 6.14 -9.80
N ILE A 440 5.06 6.09 -10.34
CA ILE A 440 4.43 7.27 -10.96
C ILE A 440 4.13 8.34 -9.92
N VAL A 441 3.55 7.96 -8.76
CA VAL A 441 3.00 8.92 -7.78
C VAL A 441 4.11 9.51 -6.92
N ARG A 442 5.10 8.70 -6.50
CA ARG A 442 6.13 9.11 -5.53
C ARG A 442 7.52 9.29 -6.14
N GLY A 443 7.77 8.75 -7.32
CA GLY A 443 9.09 8.80 -7.96
C GLY A 443 10.09 7.81 -7.36
N ILE A 444 9.62 6.86 -6.57
CA ILE A 444 10.46 5.80 -6.00
C ILE A 444 10.88 4.88 -7.15
N ARG A 445 12.16 4.58 -7.22
CA ARG A 445 12.71 3.73 -8.29
C ARG A 445 12.18 2.30 -8.18
N CYS A 446 11.90 1.68 -9.30
CA CYS A 446 11.48 0.28 -9.38
C CYS A 446 12.30 -0.47 -10.43
N PHE A 447 12.85 -1.61 -10.04
CA PHE A 447 13.30 -2.62 -10.98
C PHE A 447 12.15 -3.58 -11.23
N ILE A 448 11.67 -3.64 -12.48
CA ILE A 448 10.53 -4.46 -12.86
C ILE A 448 11.01 -5.73 -13.57
N TYR A 449 10.53 -6.89 -13.09
CA TYR A 449 10.89 -8.20 -13.59
C TYR A 449 9.63 -9.01 -13.96
N PRO A 450 9.62 -9.75 -15.08
CA PRO A 450 8.38 -10.29 -15.64
C PRO A 450 7.77 -11.47 -14.87
N SER A 451 8.55 -12.20 -14.07
CA SER A 451 8.07 -13.43 -13.43
C SER A 451 8.61 -13.64 -12.01
N PRO A 452 7.77 -13.90 -11.02
CA PRO A 452 8.22 -14.25 -9.66
C PRO A 452 8.70 -15.71 -9.54
N LEU A 453 8.44 -16.55 -10.55
CA LEU A 453 8.74 -17.98 -10.52
C LEU A 453 10.21 -18.31 -10.84
N HIS A 454 11.00 -17.32 -11.20
CA HIS A 454 12.42 -17.52 -11.51
C HIS A 454 13.27 -17.50 -10.22
N TYR A 455 13.03 -18.48 -9.34
CA TYR A 455 13.62 -18.57 -8.01
C TYR A 455 15.14 -18.48 -7.97
N LYS A 456 15.83 -19.07 -8.97
CA LYS A 456 17.30 -19.04 -9.08
C LYS A 456 17.86 -17.69 -9.53
N ILE A 457 17.05 -16.89 -10.24
CA ILE A 457 17.52 -15.65 -10.90
C ILE A 457 17.25 -14.43 -10.01
N VAL A 458 16.07 -14.41 -9.35
CA VAL A 458 15.62 -13.25 -8.59
C VAL A 458 16.60 -12.82 -7.49
N PRO A 459 17.20 -13.71 -6.65
CA PRO A 459 18.15 -13.29 -5.61
C PRO A 459 19.35 -12.53 -6.19
N GLY A 460 20.00 -13.07 -7.21
CA GLY A 460 21.13 -12.41 -7.86
C GLY A 460 20.76 -11.05 -8.47
N LEU A 461 19.56 -10.91 -9.07
CA LEU A 461 19.08 -9.63 -9.57
C LEU A 461 18.80 -8.61 -8.45
N VAL A 462 18.34 -9.04 -7.29
CA VAL A 462 18.17 -8.16 -6.12
C VAL A 462 19.53 -7.58 -5.71
N TYR A 463 20.56 -8.43 -5.65
CA TYR A 463 21.94 -8.02 -5.37
C TYR A 463 22.48 -7.05 -6.41
N ASP A 464 22.46 -7.42 -7.71
CA ASP A 464 23.00 -6.65 -8.82
C ASP A 464 22.36 -5.27 -8.95
N THR A 465 21.06 -5.20 -8.73
CA THR A 465 20.29 -3.96 -8.83
C THR A 465 20.38 -3.11 -7.58
N LYS A 466 20.99 -3.62 -6.49
CA LYS A 466 21.04 -2.99 -5.17
C LYS A 466 19.65 -2.51 -4.74
N SER A 467 18.66 -3.36 -4.92
CA SER A 467 17.29 -3.07 -4.52
C SER A 467 17.19 -3.04 -3.00
N THR A 468 16.40 -2.12 -2.47
CA THR A 468 16.28 -1.89 -1.03
C THR A 468 14.93 -2.29 -0.46
N VAL A 469 13.95 -2.53 -1.34
CA VAL A 469 12.61 -3.01 -1.00
C VAL A 469 12.30 -4.22 -1.85
N ILE A 470 11.90 -5.31 -1.21
CA ILE A 470 11.31 -6.46 -1.88
C ILE A 470 9.91 -6.69 -1.29
N ALA A 471 8.93 -6.89 -2.17
CA ALA A 471 7.60 -7.29 -1.75
C ALA A 471 7.17 -8.52 -2.54
N SER A 472 6.63 -9.51 -1.84
CA SER A 472 6.37 -10.83 -2.41
C SER A 472 5.26 -11.56 -1.64
N THR A 473 4.97 -12.79 -2.02
CA THR A 473 4.19 -13.72 -1.22
C THR A 473 5.12 -14.59 -0.36
N ASN A 474 4.59 -15.24 0.67
CA ASN A 474 5.37 -16.18 1.48
C ASN A 474 6.00 -17.29 0.64
N THR A 475 5.23 -17.87 -0.28
CA THR A 475 5.68 -18.93 -1.19
C THR A 475 6.88 -18.50 -2.05
N PHE A 476 6.82 -17.29 -2.63
CA PHE A 476 7.93 -16.81 -3.47
C PHE A 476 9.17 -16.48 -2.64
N LEU A 477 9.02 -15.87 -1.46
CA LEU A 477 10.17 -15.61 -0.58
C LEU A 477 10.88 -16.91 -0.18
N ASN A 478 10.13 -17.96 0.18
CA ASN A 478 10.71 -19.27 0.47
C ASN A 478 11.45 -19.85 -0.74
N GLY A 479 10.86 -19.75 -1.93
CA GLY A 479 11.52 -20.17 -3.17
C GLY A 479 12.82 -19.42 -3.44
N TYR A 480 12.85 -18.11 -3.20
CA TYR A 480 14.07 -17.29 -3.33
C TYR A 480 15.12 -17.68 -2.29
N ALA A 481 14.71 -17.85 -1.02
CA ALA A 481 15.61 -18.22 0.07
C ALA A 481 16.33 -19.54 -0.19
N HIS A 482 15.68 -20.49 -0.86
CA HIS A 482 16.30 -21.79 -1.17
C HIS A 482 17.55 -21.64 -2.07
N TYR A 483 17.52 -20.71 -3.02
CA TYR A 483 18.63 -20.50 -3.98
C TYR A 483 19.53 -19.33 -3.64
N ALA A 484 19.15 -18.49 -2.68
CA ALA A 484 19.87 -17.27 -2.35
C ALA A 484 21.12 -17.52 -1.52
N GLN A 485 22.15 -16.73 -1.78
CA GLN A 485 23.30 -16.56 -0.89
C GLN A 485 23.01 -15.46 0.15
N PRO A 486 23.67 -15.46 1.33
CA PRO A 486 23.47 -14.43 2.35
C PRO A 486 23.66 -13.01 1.84
N SER A 487 24.56 -12.79 0.87
CA SER A 487 24.83 -11.48 0.27
C SER A 487 23.71 -10.96 -0.63
N ASP A 488 22.86 -11.82 -1.18
CA ASP A 488 21.89 -11.45 -2.21
C ASP A 488 20.85 -10.45 -1.72
N PHE A 489 20.50 -10.52 -0.44
CA PHE A 489 19.57 -9.61 0.20
C PHE A 489 20.22 -8.55 1.09
N SER A 490 21.55 -8.40 1.07
CA SER A 490 22.29 -7.45 1.93
C SER A 490 21.90 -5.98 1.74
N SER A 491 21.36 -5.61 0.59
CA SER A 491 20.87 -4.24 0.32
C SER A 491 19.42 -4.00 0.78
N ILE A 492 18.67 -5.07 1.12
CA ILE A 492 17.27 -4.97 1.49
C ILE A 492 17.13 -4.29 2.86
N LYS A 493 16.28 -3.27 2.91
CA LYS A 493 15.91 -2.52 4.11
C LYS A 493 14.46 -2.74 4.51
N LEU A 494 13.64 -3.20 3.58
CA LEU A 494 12.22 -3.45 3.78
C LEU A 494 11.81 -4.65 2.95
N SER A 495 11.33 -5.69 3.63
CA SER A 495 10.77 -6.90 3.02
C SER A 495 9.31 -7.04 3.44
N ILE A 496 8.38 -7.02 2.49
CA ILE A 496 6.94 -7.07 2.76
C ILE A 496 6.35 -8.34 2.17
N VAL A 497 5.62 -9.08 2.98
CA VAL A 497 4.80 -10.22 2.53
C VAL A 497 3.34 -9.84 2.53
N GLY A 498 2.66 -10.15 1.43
CA GLY A 498 1.22 -9.93 1.31
C GLY A 498 0.56 -10.99 0.43
N GLY A 499 -0.77 -11.10 0.56
CA GLY A 499 -1.56 -12.03 -0.22
C GLY A 499 -1.57 -13.47 0.28
N GLU A 500 -0.63 -13.85 1.14
CA GLU A 500 -0.56 -15.13 1.86
C GLU A 500 -0.15 -14.85 3.29
N LYS A 501 -0.51 -15.73 4.22
CA LYS A 501 -0.06 -15.66 5.60
C LYS A 501 1.46 -15.88 5.66
N LEU A 502 2.15 -15.02 6.38
CA LEU A 502 3.58 -15.14 6.61
C LEU A 502 3.84 -16.26 7.62
N GLN A 503 4.66 -17.23 7.24
CA GLN A 503 4.99 -18.38 8.08
C GLN A 503 6.14 -18.05 9.04
N PRO A 504 6.10 -18.52 10.30
CA PRO A 504 7.19 -18.34 11.26
C PRO A 504 8.54 -18.84 10.75
N SER A 505 8.54 -19.95 10.00
CA SER A 505 9.74 -20.51 9.36
C SER A 505 10.37 -19.53 8.36
N THR A 506 9.57 -18.82 7.58
CA THR A 506 10.05 -17.79 6.63
C THR A 506 10.67 -16.62 7.38
N ILE A 507 10.02 -16.14 8.45
CA ILE A 507 10.55 -15.06 9.31
C ILE A 507 11.92 -15.45 9.84
N LYS A 508 12.02 -16.64 10.44
CA LYS A 508 13.27 -17.16 11.02
C LYS A 508 14.36 -17.30 9.97
N ASN A 509 14.05 -17.90 8.82
CA ASN A 509 15.03 -18.10 7.74
C ASN A 509 15.59 -16.77 7.23
N TYR A 510 14.73 -15.75 7.03
CA TYR A 510 15.18 -14.42 6.57
C TYR A 510 15.96 -13.66 7.65
N ALA A 511 15.59 -13.78 8.91
CA ALA A 511 16.33 -13.19 10.02
C ALA A 511 17.72 -13.81 10.18
N ASP A 512 17.80 -15.15 10.23
CA ASP A 512 19.03 -15.88 10.52
C ASP A 512 20.03 -15.85 9.35
N ARG A 513 19.56 -16.01 8.10
CA ARG A 513 20.44 -16.10 6.92
C ARG A 513 20.73 -14.77 6.26
N PHE A 514 19.78 -13.86 6.24
CA PHE A 514 19.87 -12.61 5.47
C PHE A 514 19.82 -11.36 6.34
N MET A 515 19.68 -11.49 7.66
CA MET A 515 19.53 -10.39 8.62
C MET A 515 18.42 -9.40 8.21
N THR A 516 17.35 -9.93 7.62
CA THR A 516 16.26 -9.14 7.06
C THR A 516 14.97 -9.40 7.85
N LEU A 517 14.37 -8.34 8.39
CA LEU A 517 13.03 -8.40 8.96
C LEU A 517 12.01 -8.49 7.84
N VAL A 518 11.09 -9.46 7.95
CA VAL A 518 9.95 -9.60 7.03
C VAL A 518 8.70 -9.05 7.71
N GLU A 519 8.08 -8.07 7.09
CA GLU A 519 6.88 -7.41 7.58
C GLU A 519 5.65 -7.98 6.86
N GLU A 520 4.62 -8.37 7.61
CA GLU A 520 3.39 -8.89 7.04
C GLU A 520 2.41 -7.77 6.77
N GLY A 521 1.78 -7.80 5.58
CA GLY A 521 0.73 -6.88 5.16
C GLY A 521 -0.48 -7.61 4.63
N TYR A 522 -1.63 -6.94 4.72
CA TYR A 522 -2.91 -7.47 4.27
C TYR A 522 -3.58 -6.52 3.30
N GLY A 523 -4.25 -7.12 2.32
CA GLY A 523 -5.01 -6.37 1.36
C GLY A 523 -5.76 -7.25 0.37
N VAL A 524 -6.71 -6.60 -0.32
CA VAL A 524 -7.56 -7.21 -1.33
C VAL A 524 -7.65 -6.27 -2.54
N THR A 525 -7.88 -6.81 -3.72
CA THR A 525 -7.94 -6.02 -4.96
C THR A 525 -8.91 -4.85 -4.86
N GLU A 526 -10.03 -5.06 -4.18
CA GLU A 526 -11.09 -4.09 -3.94
C GLU A 526 -10.67 -2.89 -3.06
N CYS A 527 -9.49 -2.98 -2.42
CA CYS A 527 -8.92 -1.90 -1.61
C CYS A 527 -7.64 -1.28 -2.21
N SER A 528 -7.31 -1.52 -3.47
CA SER A 528 -6.28 -0.86 -4.32
C SER A 528 -4.80 -1.09 -4.01
N PRO A 529 -4.29 -2.18 -3.42
CA PRO A 529 -4.96 -3.26 -2.74
C PRO A 529 -4.79 -3.23 -1.21
N ILE A 530 -3.92 -2.35 -0.62
CA ILE A 530 -3.37 -2.52 0.73
C ILE A 530 -4.31 -1.90 1.77
N ILE A 531 -4.61 -2.64 2.83
CA ILE A 531 -5.43 -2.22 3.96
C ILE A 531 -4.56 -1.94 5.18
N SER A 532 -3.63 -2.85 5.50
CA SER A 532 -2.77 -2.78 6.68
C SER A 532 -1.39 -3.37 6.39
N VAL A 533 -0.42 -3.01 7.19
CA VAL A 533 0.93 -3.56 7.15
C VAL A 533 1.61 -3.37 8.52
N ASN A 534 2.39 -4.35 8.94
CA ASN A 534 3.37 -4.16 10.00
C ASN A 534 4.47 -3.21 9.56
N THR A 535 5.05 -2.46 10.48
CA THR A 535 6.12 -1.52 10.17
C THR A 535 7.21 -1.59 11.24
N THR A 536 8.41 -1.12 10.91
CA THR A 536 9.50 -1.01 11.87
C THR A 536 9.19 -0.11 13.08
N TYR A 537 8.21 0.79 12.97
CA TYR A 537 7.77 1.63 14.08
C TYR A 537 6.76 0.95 15.00
N ASP A 538 6.00 0.01 14.46
CA ASP A 538 4.91 -0.65 15.16
C ASP A 538 4.70 -2.03 14.55
N TYR A 539 5.31 -3.03 15.18
CA TYR A 539 5.36 -4.40 14.70
C TYR A 539 4.78 -5.37 15.75
N LYS A 540 3.85 -6.21 15.33
CA LYS A 540 3.29 -7.29 16.14
C LYS A 540 3.32 -8.59 15.34
N PRO A 541 4.16 -9.56 15.74
CA PRO A 541 4.21 -10.89 15.12
C PRO A 541 2.84 -11.56 15.09
N GLY A 542 2.51 -12.25 14.00
CA GLY A 542 1.23 -12.95 13.82
C GLY A 542 0.04 -12.04 13.50
N SER A 543 0.24 -10.72 13.44
CA SER A 543 -0.74 -9.77 12.91
C SER A 543 -0.35 -9.28 11.52
N VAL A 544 -1.31 -8.78 10.78
CA VAL A 544 -1.09 -8.10 9.50
C VAL A 544 -0.90 -6.58 9.65
N GLY A 545 -0.52 -6.14 10.84
CA GLY A 545 -0.31 -4.74 11.17
C GLY A 545 -1.61 -3.98 11.43
N ARG A 546 -1.48 -2.65 11.51
CA ARG A 546 -2.61 -1.73 11.73
C ARG A 546 -3.13 -1.17 10.43
N PRO A 547 -4.43 -0.81 10.35
CA PRO A 547 -5.02 -0.21 9.16
C PRO A 547 -4.35 1.12 8.84
N PHE A 548 -4.27 1.45 7.56
CA PHE A 548 -3.72 2.71 7.10
C PHE A 548 -4.52 3.93 7.61
N PRO A 549 -3.86 5.07 7.83
CA PRO A 549 -4.54 6.33 8.12
C PRO A 549 -5.63 6.63 7.09
N GLY A 550 -6.82 7.04 7.57
CA GLY A 550 -8.00 7.26 6.74
C GLY A 550 -8.81 6.01 6.41
N MET A 551 -8.38 4.82 6.86
CA MET A 551 -9.19 3.61 6.85
C MET A 551 -10.01 3.50 8.15
N GLN A 552 -11.24 3.00 8.02
CA GLN A 552 -12.08 2.57 9.11
C GLN A 552 -12.24 1.05 9.04
N VAL A 553 -12.26 0.41 10.21
CA VAL A 553 -12.38 -1.04 10.36
C VAL A 553 -13.53 -1.35 11.31
N GLN A 554 -14.32 -2.34 10.96
CA GLN A 554 -15.43 -2.85 11.77
C GLN A 554 -15.44 -4.37 11.71
N LEU A 555 -15.70 -5.01 12.83
CA LEU A 555 -15.95 -6.45 12.91
C LEU A 555 -17.46 -6.69 13.02
N LYS A 556 -18.02 -7.46 12.10
CA LYS A 556 -19.41 -7.91 12.14
C LYS A 556 -19.45 -9.32 12.71
N GLU A 557 -20.27 -9.53 13.71
CA GLU A 557 -20.47 -10.85 14.30
C GLU A 557 -20.89 -11.89 13.28
N VAL A 558 -20.38 -13.10 13.45
CA VAL A 558 -20.73 -14.26 12.62
C VAL A 558 -21.19 -15.38 13.56
N PRO A 559 -22.42 -15.92 13.38
CA PRO A 559 -22.91 -17.00 14.21
C PRO A 559 -21.96 -18.20 14.23
N GLY A 560 -21.62 -18.67 15.42
CA GLY A 560 -20.70 -19.80 15.63
C GLY A 560 -19.22 -19.42 15.67
N ILE A 561 -18.86 -18.14 15.54
CA ILE A 561 -17.50 -17.64 15.73
C ILE A 561 -17.47 -16.78 17.00
N THR A 562 -16.88 -17.29 18.06
CA THR A 562 -16.80 -16.61 19.37
C THR A 562 -15.65 -15.65 19.49
N ASN A 563 -14.54 -15.91 18.78
CA ASN A 563 -13.37 -15.05 18.79
C ASN A 563 -13.20 -14.38 17.41
N GLY A 564 -13.51 -13.07 17.36
CA GLY A 564 -13.39 -12.28 16.14
C GLY A 564 -14.72 -12.07 15.39
N GLY A 565 -14.61 -11.52 14.19
CA GLY A 565 -15.77 -11.22 13.36
C GLY A 565 -15.38 -11.03 11.90
N ARG A 566 -16.38 -10.86 11.06
CA ARG A 566 -16.20 -10.58 9.63
C ARG A 566 -15.69 -9.17 9.44
N LEU A 567 -14.54 -9.06 8.79
CA LEU A 567 -13.83 -7.80 8.63
C LEU A 567 -14.48 -6.94 7.53
N LEU A 568 -15.01 -5.79 7.95
CA LEU A 568 -15.48 -4.74 7.05
C LEU A 568 -14.51 -3.56 7.09
N VAL A 569 -14.25 -2.96 5.94
CA VAL A 569 -13.35 -1.81 5.81
C VAL A 569 -13.97 -0.69 4.98
N LYS A 570 -13.64 0.56 5.32
CA LYS A 570 -14.07 1.75 4.60
C LYS A 570 -12.92 2.74 4.50
N GLY A 571 -12.69 3.32 3.33
CA GLY A 571 -11.61 4.27 3.14
C GLY A 571 -11.53 4.81 1.70
N PRO A 572 -10.65 5.79 1.45
CA PRO A 572 -10.53 6.42 0.14
C PRO A 572 -9.93 5.49 -0.93
N ASN A 573 -9.31 4.39 -0.53
CA ASN A 573 -8.74 3.36 -1.39
C ASN A 573 -9.71 2.21 -1.72
N VAL A 574 -10.91 2.19 -1.12
CA VAL A 574 -11.95 1.20 -1.45
C VAL A 574 -12.51 1.48 -2.85
N MET A 575 -12.67 0.45 -3.64
CA MET A 575 -13.10 0.47 -5.04
C MET A 575 -14.37 1.31 -5.28
N LYS A 576 -14.59 1.65 -6.54
CA LYS A 576 -15.84 2.27 -7.01
C LYS A 576 -17.00 1.26 -7.03
N GLY A 577 -16.72 0.01 -7.38
CA GLY A 577 -17.69 -1.06 -7.47
C GLY A 577 -17.22 -2.20 -8.36
N TYR A 578 -18.14 -3.11 -8.62
CA TYR A 578 -17.95 -4.25 -9.53
C TYR A 578 -18.64 -4.03 -10.87
N LEU A 579 -18.13 -4.68 -11.93
CA LEU A 579 -18.81 -4.77 -13.22
C LEU A 579 -20.03 -5.71 -13.15
N ASN A 580 -19.96 -6.74 -12.33
CA ASN A 580 -21.03 -7.69 -12.10
C ASN A 580 -22.13 -7.00 -11.29
N LYS A 581 -23.36 -6.97 -11.83
CA LYS A 581 -24.49 -6.25 -11.25
C LYS A 581 -24.81 -6.71 -9.83
N GLU A 582 -25.01 -8.01 -9.63
CA GLU A 582 -25.36 -8.59 -8.32
C GLU A 582 -24.28 -8.30 -7.25
N ALA A 583 -23.00 -8.50 -7.58
CA ALA A 583 -21.90 -8.19 -6.67
C ALA A 583 -21.83 -6.70 -6.34
N ASN A 584 -22.12 -5.84 -7.33
CA ASN A 584 -22.12 -4.40 -7.17
C ASN A 584 -23.29 -3.90 -6.31
N ASP A 585 -24.48 -4.47 -6.51
CA ASP A 585 -25.67 -4.13 -5.70
C ASP A 585 -25.46 -4.54 -4.23
N ALA A 586 -24.89 -5.72 -3.99
CA ALA A 586 -24.51 -6.16 -2.65
C ALA A 586 -23.46 -5.24 -2.00
N PHE A 587 -22.44 -4.79 -2.76
CA PHE A 587 -21.46 -3.82 -2.27
C PHE A 587 -22.09 -2.47 -1.93
N LYS A 588 -22.93 -1.93 -2.81
CA LYS A 588 -23.60 -0.63 -2.59
C LYS A 588 -24.51 -0.63 -1.37
N ALA A 589 -25.15 -1.74 -1.07
CA ALA A 589 -25.99 -1.90 0.12
C ALA A 589 -25.24 -1.70 1.44
N LEU A 590 -23.91 -1.83 1.44
CA LEU A 590 -23.05 -1.60 2.59
C LEU A 590 -22.67 -0.13 2.81
N ASN A 591 -23.22 0.82 2.06
CA ASN A 591 -23.01 2.27 2.25
C ASN A 591 -21.54 2.70 2.34
N GLY A 592 -20.73 2.19 1.43
CA GLY A 592 -19.29 2.49 1.32
C GLY A 592 -18.37 1.63 2.20
N TRP A 593 -18.93 0.70 2.97
CA TRP A 593 -18.17 -0.37 3.57
C TRP A 593 -17.93 -1.49 2.55
N TYR A 594 -16.75 -2.07 2.62
CA TYR A 594 -16.42 -3.26 1.86
C TYR A 594 -16.25 -4.45 2.82
N ASP A 595 -16.97 -5.52 2.51
CA ASP A 595 -16.88 -6.78 3.22
C ASP A 595 -15.78 -7.63 2.58
N THR A 596 -14.70 -7.84 3.31
CA THR A 596 -13.53 -8.57 2.80
C THR A 596 -13.78 -10.06 2.65
N GLY A 597 -14.79 -10.60 3.36
CA GLY A 597 -15.04 -12.03 3.46
C GLY A 597 -14.04 -12.77 4.36
N ASP A 598 -13.16 -12.03 5.04
CA ASP A 598 -12.20 -12.58 5.98
C ASP A 598 -12.70 -12.42 7.43
N ILE A 599 -12.42 -13.40 8.27
CA ILE A 599 -12.63 -13.35 9.72
C ILE A 599 -11.35 -12.84 10.36
N ALA A 600 -11.49 -11.85 11.24
CA ALA A 600 -10.36 -11.21 11.88
C ALA A 600 -10.66 -10.86 13.35
N THR A 601 -9.62 -10.62 14.11
CA THR A 601 -9.66 -9.88 15.38
C THR A 601 -8.96 -8.56 15.23
N VAL A 602 -9.36 -7.58 16.05
CA VAL A 602 -8.66 -6.30 16.18
C VAL A 602 -8.42 -6.10 17.66
N ASP A 603 -7.18 -5.98 18.05
CA ASP A 603 -6.83 -5.78 19.46
C ASP A 603 -6.97 -4.32 19.89
N GLU A 604 -6.76 -4.06 21.20
CA GLU A 604 -6.85 -2.71 21.80
C GLU A 604 -5.87 -1.72 21.18
N ASP A 605 -4.81 -2.22 20.58
CA ASP A 605 -3.79 -1.45 19.91
C ASP A 605 -4.09 -1.20 18.42
N GLY A 606 -5.17 -1.79 17.92
CA GLY A 606 -5.61 -1.68 16.54
C GLY A 606 -4.90 -2.61 15.57
N PHE A 607 -4.13 -3.60 16.04
CA PHE A 607 -3.56 -4.62 15.17
C PHE A 607 -4.62 -5.61 14.72
N ILE A 608 -4.62 -5.88 13.42
CA ILE A 608 -5.52 -6.84 12.78
C ILE A 608 -4.83 -8.21 12.72
N THR A 609 -5.51 -9.25 13.19
CA THR A 609 -5.09 -10.65 13.00
C THR A 609 -6.12 -11.35 12.14
N ILE A 610 -5.71 -11.90 11.00
CA ILE A 610 -6.59 -12.65 10.09
C ILE A 610 -6.66 -14.11 10.58
N LEU A 611 -7.86 -14.56 10.88
CA LEU A 611 -8.14 -15.93 11.34
C LEU A 611 -8.47 -16.90 10.20
N GLY A 612 -8.90 -16.35 9.04
CA GLY A 612 -9.20 -17.13 7.86
C GLY A 612 -10.34 -16.50 7.03
N ARG A 613 -10.70 -17.13 5.93
CA ARG A 613 -11.86 -16.72 5.13
C ARG A 613 -13.13 -17.39 5.61
N VAL A 614 -14.25 -16.70 5.57
CA VAL A 614 -15.58 -17.29 5.91
C VAL A 614 -15.82 -18.62 5.19
N LYS A 615 -15.40 -18.74 3.93
CA LYS A 615 -15.49 -19.97 3.12
C LYS A 615 -14.45 -21.05 3.50
N ARG A 616 -13.55 -20.76 4.38
CA ARG A 616 -12.54 -21.65 4.95
C ARG A 616 -12.89 -22.05 6.38
N PHE A 617 -14.19 -22.02 6.73
CA PHE A 617 -14.74 -22.59 7.93
C PHE A 617 -15.67 -23.75 7.54
N ALA A 618 -15.58 -24.84 8.24
CA ALA A 618 -16.47 -25.99 8.14
C ALA A 618 -17.44 -25.99 9.31
N LYS A 619 -18.70 -26.32 9.05
CA LYS A 619 -19.73 -26.46 10.11
C LYS A 619 -19.79 -27.91 10.55
N ILE A 620 -19.13 -28.23 11.66
CA ILE A 620 -19.03 -29.59 12.20
C ILE A 620 -19.84 -29.69 13.50
N SER A 621 -20.84 -30.53 13.53
CA SER A 621 -21.72 -30.72 14.71
C SER A 621 -22.28 -29.39 15.25
N GLY A 622 -22.55 -28.44 14.37
CA GLY A 622 -23.10 -27.12 14.72
C GLY A 622 -22.05 -26.03 15.00
N GLU A 623 -20.78 -26.39 15.22
CA GLU A 623 -19.69 -25.45 15.47
C GLU A 623 -18.93 -25.07 14.18
N MET A 624 -18.45 -23.83 14.12
CA MET A 624 -17.67 -23.32 12.99
C MET A 624 -16.18 -23.54 13.24
N ILE A 625 -15.58 -24.49 12.52
CA ILE A 625 -14.16 -24.87 12.62
C ILE A 625 -13.34 -24.19 11.53
N SER A 626 -12.29 -23.47 11.93
CA SER A 626 -11.37 -22.84 10.97
C SER A 626 -10.43 -23.86 10.33
N LEU A 627 -10.61 -24.13 9.05
CA LEU A 627 -9.73 -25.00 8.25
C LEU A 627 -8.30 -24.43 8.20
N THR A 628 -8.18 -23.12 8.21
CA THR A 628 -6.89 -22.43 8.20
C THR A 628 -6.14 -22.64 9.52
N ALA A 629 -6.83 -22.57 10.65
CA ALA A 629 -6.20 -22.82 11.96
C ALA A 629 -5.68 -24.26 12.07
N VAL A 630 -6.47 -25.23 11.63
CA VAL A 630 -6.04 -26.65 11.61
C VAL A 630 -4.84 -26.84 10.67
N GLU A 631 -4.88 -26.25 9.49
CA GLU A 631 -3.79 -26.31 8.50
C GLU A 631 -2.48 -25.70 9.02
N ASP A 632 -2.56 -24.55 9.67
CA ASP A 632 -1.41 -23.84 10.23
C ASP A 632 -0.78 -24.66 11.38
N THR A 633 -1.60 -25.17 12.28
CA THR A 633 -1.16 -26.05 13.39
C THR A 633 -0.41 -27.28 12.87
N LEU A 634 -0.95 -27.93 11.84
CA LEU A 634 -0.30 -29.08 11.23
C LEU A 634 1.01 -28.72 10.53
N LYS A 635 1.06 -27.61 9.79
CA LYS A 635 2.28 -27.13 9.12
C LYS A 635 3.38 -26.77 10.12
N GLU A 636 3.03 -26.17 11.24
CA GLU A 636 3.98 -25.82 12.31
C GLU A 636 4.57 -27.05 12.97
N ALA A 637 3.73 -28.02 13.34
CA ALA A 637 4.18 -29.27 13.97
C ALA A 637 4.96 -30.19 13.01
N LEU A 638 4.75 -30.07 11.71
CA LEU A 638 5.40 -30.89 10.68
C LEU A 638 6.57 -30.18 9.98
N ILE A 639 7.06 -29.09 10.54
CA ILE A 639 8.13 -28.25 9.94
C ILE A 639 9.41 -29.04 9.66
N GLU A 640 9.68 -30.08 10.44
CA GLU A 640 10.85 -30.96 10.28
C GLU A 640 10.83 -31.78 8.97
N LEU A 641 9.65 -31.95 8.35
CA LEU A 641 9.52 -32.68 7.07
C LEU A 641 10.03 -31.87 5.86
N GLY A 642 10.53 -30.68 6.10
CA GLY A 642 11.20 -29.84 5.11
C GLY A 642 10.27 -28.91 4.33
N SER A 643 10.89 -28.04 3.53
CA SER A 643 10.21 -26.97 2.77
C SER A 643 9.39 -27.48 1.56
N GLU A 644 9.55 -28.74 1.19
CA GLU A 644 8.80 -29.34 0.08
C GLU A 644 7.46 -29.97 0.51
N LEU A 645 7.17 -29.93 1.83
CA LEU A 645 5.88 -30.38 2.34
C LEU A 645 4.75 -29.50 1.80
N GLU A 646 3.89 -30.05 0.99
CA GLU A 646 2.60 -29.47 0.64
C GLU A 646 1.51 -30.09 1.52
N LEU A 647 0.74 -29.23 2.19
CA LEU A 647 -0.36 -29.64 3.05
C LEU A 647 -1.52 -28.65 2.93
N ALA A 648 -2.72 -29.18 2.77
CA ALA A 648 -3.96 -28.41 2.75
C ALA A 648 -5.03 -29.12 3.56
N VAL A 649 -5.87 -28.36 4.26
CA VAL A 649 -7.04 -28.88 4.97
C VAL A 649 -8.31 -28.44 4.21
N SER A 650 -9.22 -29.37 3.96
CA SER A 650 -10.52 -29.10 3.34
C SER A 650 -11.63 -29.79 4.10
N SER A 651 -12.87 -29.52 3.71
CA SER A 651 -14.04 -30.21 4.27
C SER A 651 -14.80 -30.95 3.19
N VAL A 652 -15.40 -32.07 3.57
CA VAL A 652 -16.33 -32.86 2.76
C VAL A 652 -17.65 -33.02 3.51
N ASN A 653 -18.75 -33.18 2.79
CA ASN A 653 -20.04 -33.44 3.42
C ASN A 653 -20.02 -34.76 4.18
N CYS A 654 -20.64 -34.79 5.36
CA CYS A 654 -20.74 -35.96 6.24
C CYS A 654 -22.14 -36.00 6.83
N GLU A 655 -22.83 -37.13 6.66
CA GLU A 655 -24.24 -37.29 7.06
C GLU A 655 -24.43 -37.12 8.60
N ASP A 656 -23.47 -37.59 9.39
CA ASP A 656 -23.59 -37.59 10.87
C ASP A 656 -23.29 -36.25 11.52
N ARG A 657 -22.42 -35.39 10.89
CA ARG A 657 -21.82 -34.19 11.52
C ARG A 657 -21.96 -32.92 10.67
N GLY A 658 -22.63 -32.99 9.54
CA GLY A 658 -22.73 -31.94 8.53
C GLY A 658 -21.50 -31.90 7.62
N GLU A 659 -20.33 -31.58 8.15
CA GLU A 659 -19.06 -31.62 7.40
C GLU A 659 -18.00 -32.40 8.21
N ALA A 660 -17.00 -32.93 7.53
CA ALA A 660 -15.81 -33.57 8.13
C ALA A 660 -14.54 -33.03 7.48
N LEU A 661 -13.47 -32.88 8.26
CA LEU A 661 -12.18 -32.39 7.79
C LEU A 661 -11.40 -33.50 7.10
N VAL A 662 -10.71 -33.12 6.02
CA VAL A 662 -9.77 -33.96 5.28
C VAL A 662 -8.45 -33.21 5.11
N VAL A 663 -7.34 -33.85 5.46
CA VAL A 663 -6.00 -33.34 5.15
C VAL A 663 -5.55 -33.90 3.80
N VAL A 664 -5.00 -33.04 2.95
CA VAL A 664 -4.39 -33.45 1.68
C VAL A 664 -2.92 -33.05 1.69
N THR A 665 -2.03 -33.97 1.33
CA THR A 665 -0.59 -33.75 1.36
C THR A 665 0.14 -34.51 0.27
N ASN A 666 1.33 -34.05 -0.10
CA ASN A 666 2.23 -34.75 -1.03
C ASN A 666 3.24 -35.68 -0.30
N ASN A 667 3.21 -35.71 1.03
CA ASN A 667 4.21 -36.43 1.81
C ASN A 667 3.62 -37.64 2.55
N LYS A 668 4.14 -38.83 2.25
CA LYS A 668 3.72 -40.11 2.84
C LYS A 668 3.97 -40.24 4.36
N GLN A 669 4.85 -39.41 4.93
CA GLN A 669 5.13 -39.41 6.37
C GLN A 669 4.06 -38.69 7.20
N VAL A 670 3.11 -38.02 6.56
CA VAL A 670 1.94 -37.42 7.19
C VAL A 670 0.83 -38.47 7.24
N THR A 671 0.72 -39.17 8.34
CA THR A 671 -0.27 -40.24 8.55
C THR A 671 -1.45 -39.77 9.38
N ASP A 672 -2.57 -40.49 9.30
CA ASP A 672 -3.77 -40.20 10.11
C ASP A 672 -3.47 -40.17 11.62
N GLU A 673 -2.65 -41.10 12.08
CA GLU A 673 -2.25 -41.19 13.50
C GLU A 673 -1.44 -39.97 13.94
N LYS A 674 -0.44 -39.57 13.10
CA LYS A 674 0.42 -38.41 13.36
C LYS A 674 -0.41 -37.13 13.42
N VAL A 675 -1.33 -36.95 12.46
CA VAL A 675 -2.23 -35.77 12.40
C VAL A 675 -3.14 -35.74 13.64
N ARG A 676 -3.74 -36.86 14.04
CA ARG A 676 -4.59 -36.95 15.24
C ARG A 676 -3.83 -36.62 16.51
N THR A 677 -2.59 -37.10 16.63
CA THR A 677 -1.72 -36.79 17.77
C THR A 677 -1.40 -35.31 17.85
N ILE A 678 -0.99 -34.70 16.74
CA ILE A 678 -0.70 -33.24 16.68
C ILE A 678 -1.92 -32.41 17.08
N ILE A 679 -3.10 -32.72 16.57
CA ILE A 679 -4.32 -31.96 16.91
C ILE A 679 -4.67 -32.11 18.39
N ARG A 680 -4.51 -33.29 18.96
CA ARG A 680 -4.76 -33.53 20.38
C ARG A 680 -3.80 -32.75 21.28
N GLU A 681 -2.52 -32.70 20.92
CA GLU A 681 -1.47 -32.01 21.67
C GLU A 681 -1.51 -30.49 21.50
N SER A 682 -2.10 -30.00 20.42
CA SER A 682 -2.17 -28.54 20.11
C SER A 682 -3.17 -27.79 20.98
N GLY A 683 -4.03 -28.44 21.73
CA GLY A 683 -5.12 -27.80 22.48
C GLY A 683 -6.31 -27.34 21.63
N LEU A 684 -6.36 -27.68 20.37
CA LEU A 684 -7.53 -27.45 19.52
C LEU A 684 -8.69 -28.37 19.93
N SER A 685 -9.94 -27.95 19.64
CA SER A 685 -11.13 -28.79 19.88
C SER A 685 -11.00 -30.15 19.18
N ASN A 686 -11.54 -31.19 19.76
CA ASN A 686 -11.61 -32.53 19.16
C ASN A 686 -12.36 -32.53 17.78
N LEU A 687 -13.21 -31.53 17.55
CA LEU A 687 -13.89 -31.34 16.28
C LEU A 687 -12.91 -30.92 15.15
N CYS A 688 -11.73 -30.44 15.50
CA CYS A 688 -10.66 -30.13 14.56
C CYS A 688 -9.91 -31.36 14.04
N THR A 689 -10.21 -32.56 14.57
CA THR A 689 -9.55 -33.80 14.16
C THR A 689 -10.03 -34.23 12.77
N PRO A 690 -9.13 -34.30 11.75
CA PRO A 690 -9.48 -34.75 10.43
C PRO A 690 -9.94 -36.20 10.39
N ARG A 691 -10.86 -36.51 9.49
CA ARG A 691 -11.38 -37.86 9.27
C ARG A 691 -10.29 -38.78 8.72
N ASN A 692 -9.58 -38.25 7.71
CA ASN A 692 -8.49 -38.97 7.03
C ASN A 692 -7.48 -38.03 6.40
N VAL A 693 -6.32 -38.59 6.09
CA VAL A 693 -5.25 -37.95 5.29
C VAL A 693 -5.27 -38.56 3.89
N MET A 694 -5.33 -37.72 2.87
CA MET A 694 -5.30 -38.10 1.46
C MET A 694 -3.95 -37.71 0.85
N LEU A 695 -3.29 -38.68 0.20
CA LEU A 695 -2.06 -38.40 -0.54
C LEU A 695 -2.38 -37.94 -1.94
N MET A 696 -1.70 -36.87 -2.38
CA MET A 696 -1.81 -36.30 -3.74
C MET A 696 -0.42 -35.86 -4.19
N ASP A 697 0.05 -36.27 -5.35
CA ASP A 697 1.41 -35.98 -5.85
C ASP A 697 1.69 -34.47 -5.95
N ALA A 698 0.70 -33.67 -6.34
CA ALA A 698 0.77 -32.22 -6.34
C ALA A 698 -0.61 -31.61 -6.03
N LEU A 699 -0.66 -30.60 -5.16
CA LEU A 699 -1.88 -29.88 -4.86
C LEU A 699 -2.25 -28.91 -6.01
N PRO A 700 -3.55 -28.75 -6.35
CA PRO A 700 -3.98 -27.83 -7.39
C PRO A 700 -3.62 -26.38 -7.01
N ARG A 701 -3.09 -25.62 -7.97
CA ARG A 701 -2.64 -24.24 -7.77
C ARG A 701 -3.27 -23.28 -8.75
N LEU A 702 -3.54 -22.07 -8.25
CA LEU A 702 -3.90 -20.92 -9.06
C LEU A 702 -2.67 -20.39 -9.82
N GLY A 703 -2.88 -19.63 -10.89
CA GLY A 703 -1.80 -18.96 -11.61
C GLY A 703 -0.95 -17.98 -10.76
N SER A 704 -1.41 -17.64 -9.55
CA SER A 704 -0.68 -16.89 -8.54
C SER A 704 0.26 -17.73 -7.67
N GLY A 705 0.33 -19.05 -7.88
CA GLY A 705 1.10 -20.01 -7.07
C GLY A 705 0.38 -20.51 -5.81
N LYS A 706 -0.77 -19.92 -5.44
CA LYS A 706 -1.56 -20.32 -4.25
C LYS A 706 -2.30 -21.63 -4.51
N ILE A 707 -2.57 -22.40 -3.44
CA ILE A 707 -3.43 -23.59 -3.50
C ILE A 707 -4.83 -23.18 -3.96
N ASP A 708 -5.36 -23.89 -4.95
CA ASP A 708 -6.74 -23.76 -5.43
C ASP A 708 -7.68 -24.65 -4.61
N TYR A 709 -8.13 -24.13 -3.48
CA TYR A 709 -9.04 -24.86 -2.59
C TYR A 709 -10.41 -25.18 -3.19
N MET A 710 -10.83 -24.44 -4.21
CA MET A 710 -12.09 -24.71 -4.91
C MET A 710 -11.97 -25.97 -5.78
N THR A 711 -10.90 -26.08 -6.53
CA THR A 711 -10.60 -27.28 -7.30
C THR A 711 -10.30 -28.46 -6.38
N LEU A 712 -9.56 -28.23 -5.28
CA LEU A 712 -9.30 -29.26 -4.28
C LEU A 712 -10.58 -29.83 -3.67
N LYS A 713 -11.52 -28.96 -3.26
CA LYS A 713 -12.82 -29.37 -2.70
C LYS A 713 -13.62 -30.20 -3.69
N LYS A 714 -13.69 -29.82 -4.97
CA LYS A 714 -14.36 -30.58 -6.02
C LYS A 714 -13.77 -31.98 -6.23
N ILE A 715 -12.43 -32.09 -6.20
CA ILE A 715 -11.74 -33.38 -6.31
C ILE A 715 -12.14 -34.28 -5.14
N LEU A 716 -12.15 -33.75 -3.91
CA LEU A 716 -12.51 -34.48 -2.71
C LEU A 716 -13.99 -34.94 -2.70
N GLU A 717 -14.90 -34.07 -3.13
CA GLU A 717 -16.34 -34.39 -3.25
C GLU A 717 -16.58 -35.46 -4.34
N GLY A 718 -15.88 -35.36 -5.47
CA GLY A 718 -15.93 -36.40 -6.53
C GLY A 718 -15.37 -37.76 -6.09
N SER A 719 -14.33 -37.75 -5.26
CA SER A 719 -13.74 -38.99 -4.70
C SER A 719 -14.62 -39.60 -3.60
N SER A 720 -15.38 -38.78 -2.88
CA SER A 720 -16.32 -39.26 -1.83
C SER A 720 -17.59 -39.87 -2.38
N ALA A 721 -17.96 -39.58 -3.61
CA ALA A 721 -19.12 -40.14 -4.29
C ALA A 721 -18.86 -41.55 -4.90
N GLN A 722 -17.60 -41.99 -4.91
CA GLN A 722 -17.20 -43.30 -5.44
C GLN A 722 -16.91 -44.35 -4.34
N ASN A 723 -16.91 -43.95 -3.08
CA ASN A 723 -16.79 -44.81 -1.90
C ASN A 723 -18.07 -44.76 -1.05
#